data_97c0cb940949f0efb957d122ed1c731d
#
_entry.id   97c0cb940949f0efb957d122ed1c731d
#
_cell.length_a   1.000
_cell.length_b   1.000
_cell.length_c   1.000
_cell.angle_alpha   90.00
_cell.angle_beta   90.00
_cell.angle_gamma   90.00
#
_symmetry.space_group_name_H-M   'P 1'
#
loop_
_entity.id
_entity.type
_entity.pdbx_description
1 polymer ?
#
loop_
_entity_poly.entity_id
_entity_poly.type
_entity_poly.pdbx_seq_one_letter_code
_entity_poly.pdbx_strand_id
1 'polypeptide(L)'
;MIQRLVALLLFLSAILIAFPSPLRAQADYKRYFDEDNLPKVREIFSQGRYDIVIQVCEYADRRGQPSWEWRVLHFEALAAIGRYEEAYDEAKKTAERFREDLGALLRLHRFFKIHGYKEDAAARLADLNLAAKAVPKKERTTLDLVHLGEAALILGADPSKVIEQYFGPAKRVQPKGKEVPPGLLEAHLASARLAEAKEDLKKAAESYGEALKLAPTNPEALFGMAKALFPSDREAGTTYLEKTRAEAPLHFGALLLQAESAINFEQYEAATELLNLVESVNPRHPEAHSYRAILAELERNDHTAFEQARGIALSVWRDNPEIDYLIGRVLSRKYRYEEGAEAQKRALAFDPGFLPAKLQLALDYLRLGRVDAAWPLAKEVAAADPYNVLAFNLEVLEKEIASFTSVKTPDFIIRLPPEEAEIYGERVVEILTEAKKVLGEKYGLIIDHPTLVEFYPDQQDFAIRSFGSLGGDGLLGVCFGSVVTMNSPGSITAAKSNWEATLWHEYCHVITLTATKNKMPRWLSEGISVYEEKQRQANWGQEMNPDYRKMILEENALTPVGDMSQAFFQAKDSMAVMFAYYQSMLVVEHLVETYGLEKLRAILADLGEGALVNDAIARHTVPMEEFETSFALFATKLAEAYGPGVDWTKPKPEEMNPRALLSIASYLKDHPNHFEARRLLTEQLLEAKNWDAAIESADAFITLLPEYTGQGNGYTFKALALRSKEDAVGEATVLELLAAKSAEAFQAYQRLIEVNFEKGNWDGVITNAARGLAINPFTERIHYCSGCAHEAKAQPALAVRSFENALRLNPANPSEVRFRLARNLKGDDPAAAKRHLLDALADSPRYREAHGMLIEIVDGRPTTPIAMPPAASPVPAPAPAPSAPKEEPKEKEIPVPGDKPTPAPQ
;
A
#
# COMPACT_ATOMS: atom_id res chain seq x y z
N MET A 1 -20.23 4.19 -24.33
CA MET A 1 -20.98 2.95 -24.63
C MET A 1 -20.79 2.44 -26.08
N ILE A 2 -21.15 3.18 -27.12
CA ILE A 2 -21.05 2.70 -28.54
C ILE A 2 -19.62 2.43 -29.00
N GLN A 3 -18.63 3.25 -28.63
CA GLN A 3 -17.21 3.02 -28.97
C GLN A 3 -16.60 1.82 -28.22
N ARG A 4 -17.04 1.52 -27.00
CA ARG A 4 -16.62 0.33 -26.22
C ARG A 4 -17.24 -0.95 -26.75
N LEU A 5 -18.51 -0.89 -27.20
CA LEU A 5 -19.16 -2.03 -27.89
C LEU A 5 -18.50 -2.34 -29.23
N VAL A 6 -18.08 -1.32 -29.98
CA VAL A 6 -17.36 -1.49 -31.25
C VAL A 6 -15.95 -2.05 -31.02
N ALA A 7 -15.23 -1.62 -29.97
CA ALA A 7 -13.95 -2.19 -29.60
C ALA A 7 -14.06 -3.65 -29.12
N LEU A 8 -15.09 -3.97 -28.34
CA LEU A 8 -15.39 -5.33 -27.89
C LEU A 8 -15.81 -6.23 -29.07
N LEU A 9 -16.64 -5.73 -29.98
CA LEU A 9 -17.04 -6.45 -31.20
C LEU A 9 -15.89 -6.63 -32.20
N LEU A 10 -14.98 -5.67 -32.30
CA LEU A 10 -13.77 -5.81 -33.11
C LEU A 10 -12.77 -6.79 -32.47
N PHE A 11 -12.70 -6.84 -31.15
CA PHE A 11 -11.89 -7.80 -30.40
C PHE A 11 -12.47 -9.22 -30.49
N LEU A 12 -13.78 -9.37 -30.34
CA LEU A 12 -14.50 -10.64 -30.54
C LEU A 12 -14.44 -11.13 -32.01
N SER A 13 -14.49 -10.21 -32.97
CA SER A 13 -14.36 -10.59 -34.39
C SER A 13 -12.92 -11.00 -34.76
N ALA A 14 -11.91 -10.41 -34.12
CA ALA A 14 -10.51 -10.84 -34.27
C ALA A 14 -10.26 -12.24 -33.66
N ILE A 15 -10.95 -12.57 -32.54
CA ILE A 15 -10.88 -13.91 -31.92
C ILE A 15 -11.60 -14.95 -32.79
N LEU A 16 -12.75 -14.63 -33.37
CA LEU A 16 -13.51 -15.55 -34.25
C LEU A 16 -12.80 -15.84 -35.59
N ILE A 17 -11.93 -14.95 -36.06
CA ILE A 17 -11.12 -15.15 -37.27
C ILE A 17 -9.88 -16.03 -37.00
N ALA A 18 -9.46 -16.18 -35.72
CA ALA A 18 -8.28 -16.94 -35.35
C ALA A 18 -8.55 -18.44 -35.06
N PHE A 19 -9.79 -18.91 -35.01
CA PHE A 19 -10.07 -20.34 -34.87
C PHE A 19 -10.15 -21.02 -36.25
N PRO A 20 -9.14 -21.78 -36.63
CA PRO A 20 -9.26 -22.60 -37.84
C PRO A 20 -10.27 -23.73 -37.59
N SER A 21 -11.15 -23.94 -38.57
CA SER A 21 -12.10 -25.07 -38.49
C SER A 21 -11.35 -26.41 -38.31
N PRO A 22 -11.91 -27.40 -37.62
CA PRO A 22 -11.22 -28.68 -37.33
C PRO A 22 -10.73 -29.42 -38.58
N LEU A 23 -11.31 -29.16 -39.75
CA LEU A 23 -10.84 -29.70 -41.03
C LEU A 23 -9.56 -29.09 -41.58
N ARG A 24 -9.20 -27.85 -41.21
CA ARG A 24 -7.90 -27.24 -41.57
C ARG A 24 -6.75 -27.66 -40.65
N ALA A 25 -7.05 -27.96 -39.39
CA ALA A 25 -6.07 -28.41 -38.40
C ALA A 25 -5.42 -29.75 -38.79
N GLN A 26 -6.20 -30.66 -39.40
CA GLN A 26 -5.74 -32.01 -39.73
C GLN A 26 -4.69 -32.04 -40.87
N ALA A 27 -4.58 -30.99 -41.70
CA ALA A 27 -3.57 -30.91 -42.80
C ALA A 27 -2.26 -30.22 -42.37
N ASP A 28 -2.25 -29.44 -41.27
CA ASP A 28 -1.13 -28.55 -40.92
C ASP A 28 -0.05 -29.18 -40.04
N TYR A 29 -0.36 -30.22 -39.23
CA TYR A 29 0.64 -30.82 -38.32
C TYR A 29 1.79 -31.47 -39.04
N LYS A 30 1.60 -32.00 -40.26
CA LYS A 30 2.64 -32.61 -41.10
C LYS A 30 3.72 -31.62 -41.55
N ARG A 31 3.42 -30.30 -41.52
CA ARG A 31 4.40 -29.27 -41.89
C ARG A 31 5.43 -29.03 -40.78
N TYR A 32 5.13 -29.43 -39.55
CA TYR A 32 5.98 -29.19 -38.39
C TYR A 32 6.86 -30.37 -38.06
N PHE A 33 6.81 -31.41 -38.84
CA PHE A 33 7.55 -32.64 -38.61
C PHE A 33 8.82 -32.73 -39.46
N ASP A 34 9.90 -32.16 -38.97
CA ASP A 34 11.30 -32.51 -39.28
C ASP A 34 12.09 -32.44 -37.95
N GLU A 35 13.16 -33.21 -37.80
CA GLU A 35 13.95 -33.26 -36.57
C GLU A 35 14.43 -31.89 -36.09
N ASP A 36 14.66 -30.97 -37.03
CA ASP A 36 15.08 -29.59 -36.78
C ASP A 36 13.94 -28.69 -36.28
N ASN A 37 12.69 -29.18 -36.17
CA ASN A 37 11.49 -28.35 -35.85
C ASN A 37 11.08 -28.37 -34.38
N LEU A 38 11.79 -29.04 -33.47
CA LEU A 38 11.47 -29.04 -32.03
C LEU A 38 11.32 -27.61 -31.45
N PRO A 39 12.19 -26.62 -31.77
CA PRO A 39 12.00 -25.25 -31.35
C PRO A 39 10.67 -24.63 -31.82
N LYS A 40 10.23 -24.94 -33.04
CA LYS A 40 8.95 -24.46 -33.59
C LYS A 40 7.75 -25.10 -32.89
N VAL A 41 7.85 -26.38 -32.53
CA VAL A 41 6.78 -27.04 -31.74
C VAL A 41 6.71 -26.52 -30.32
N ARG A 42 7.84 -26.19 -29.72
CA ARG A 42 7.86 -25.49 -28.41
C ARG A 42 7.20 -24.09 -28.51
N GLU A 43 7.40 -23.35 -29.60
CA GLU A 43 6.71 -22.10 -29.85
C GLU A 43 5.20 -22.30 -29.98
N ILE A 44 4.73 -23.32 -30.73
CA ILE A 44 3.31 -23.69 -30.87
C ILE A 44 2.73 -24.06 -29.49
N PHE A 45 3.48 -24.81 -28.68
CA PHE A 45 3.10 -25.15 -27.30
C PHE A 45 2.90 -23.88 -26.45
N SER A 46 3.87 -22.97 -26.49
CA SER A 46 3.80 -21.72 -25.73
C SER A 46 2.64 -20.82 -26.16
N GLN A 47 2.17 -20.92 -27.40
CA GLN A 47 0.99 -20.24 -27.90
C GLN A 47 -0.34 -20.88 -27.46
N GLY A 48 -0.30 -22.02 -26.73
CA GLY A 48 -1.48 -22.71 -26.25
C GLY A 48 -2.17 -23.63 -27.29
N ARG A 49 -1.53 -23.91 -28.42
CA ARG A 49 -2.05 -24.80 -29.47
C ARG A 49 -1.70 -26.24 -29.18
N TYR A 50 -2.15 -26.75 -28.05
CA TYR A 50 -1.79 -28.06 -27.50
C TYR A 50 -2.26 -29.22 -28.36
N ASP A 51 -3.43 -29.09 -29.03
CA ASP A 51 -3.98 -30.07 -29.95
C ASP A 51 -3.01 -30.40 -31.11
N ILE A 52 -2.36 -29.38 -31.66
CA ILE A 52 -1.36 -29.55 -32.71
C ILE A 52 -0.09 -30.22 -32.15
N VAL A 53 0.37 -29.77 -30.98
CA VAL A 53 1.53 -30.35 -30.32
C VAL A 53 1.32 -31.86 -30.09
N ILE A 54 0.15 -32.28 -29.57
CA ILE A 54 -0.16 -33.68 -29.36
C ILE A 54 -0.07 -34.46 -30.67
N GLN A 55 -0.71 -33.98 -31.75
CA GLN A 55 -0.69 -34.65 -33.05
C GLN A 55 0.72 -34.77 -33.63
N VAL A 56 1.54 -33.72 -33.49
CA VAL A 56 2.94 -33.74 -33.95
C VAL A 56 3.76 -34.73 -33.13
N CYS A 57 3.61 -34.76 -31.79
CA CYS A 57 4.30 -35.67 -30.87
C CYS A 57 3.92 -37.15 -31.17
N GLU A 58 2.63 -37.45 -31.34
CA GLU A 58 2.16 -38.80 -31.71
C GLU A 58 2.68 -39.24 -33.06
N TYR A 59 2.83 -38.32 -34.01
CA TYR A 59 3.42 -38.63 -35.31
C TYR A 59 4.92 -38.88 -35.20
N ALA A 60 5.65 -38.10 -34.39
CA ALA A 60 7.07 -38.31 -34.07
C ALA A 60 7.32 -39.72 -33.50
N ASP A 61 6.48 -40.11 -32.55
CA ASP A 61 6.54 -41.41 -31.87
C ASP A 61 6.34 -42.56 -32.85
N ARG A 62 5.35 -42.47 -33.73
CA ARG A 62 5.13 -43.49 -34.81
C ARG A 62 6.27 -43.63 -35.79
N ARG A 63 7.13 -42.64 -35.93
CA ARG A 63 8.35 -42.67 -36.75
C ARG A 63 9.58 -43.24 -36.01
N GLY A 64 9.43 -43.60 -34.75
CA GLY A 64 10.51 -44.20 -33.99
C GLY A 64 11.56 -43.20 -33.49
N GLN A 65 11.23 -41.92 -33.47
CA GLN A 65 12.11 -40.86 -32.96
C GLN A 65 11.84 -40.56 -31.52
N PRO A 66 12.73 -40.93 -30.64
CA PRO A 66 12.47 -40.93 -29.22
C PRO A 66 13.34 -39.96 -28.42
N SER A 67 13.48 -38.73 -28.85
CA SER A 67 14.09 -37.76 -27.93
C SER A 67 13.15 -37.49 -26.75
N TRP A 68 13.72 -37.33 -25.58
CA TRP A 68 12.96 -37.08 -24.38
C TRP A 68 12.13 -35.77 -24.45
N GLU A 69 12.61 -34.78 -25.16
CA GLU A 69 11.94 -33.50 -25.32
C GLU A 69 10.57 -33.62 -26.01
N TRP A 70 10.46 -34.48 -27.02
CA TRP A 70 9.19 -34.74 -27.70
C TRP A 70 8.19 -35.39 -26.74
N ARG A 71 8.64 -36.32 -25.90
CA ARG A 71 7.78 -36.99 -24.92
C ARG A 71 7.36 -36.05 -23.81
N VAL A 72 8.24 -35.16 -23.35
CA VAL A 72 7.91 -34.12 -22.39
C VAL A 72 6.84 -33.18 -22.96
N LEU A 73 7.01 -32.68 -24.18
CA LEU A 73 5.99 -31.86 -24.81
C LEU A 73 4.65 -32.56 -24.95
N HIS A 74 4.69 -33.90 -25.22
CA HIS A 74 3.47 -34.69 -25.37
C HIS A 74 2.69 -34.77 -24.06
N PHE A 75 3.29 -35.22 -22.95
CA PHE A 75 2.56 -35.35 -21.69
C PHE A 75 2.21 -33.97 -21.10
N GLU A 76 3.05 -32.96 -21.26
CA GLU A 76 2.72 -31.59 -20.83
C GLU A 76 1.52 -31.01 -21.63
N ALA A 77 1.43 -31.28 -22.94
CA ALA A 77 0.29 -30.86 -23.77
C ALA A 77 -1.00 -31.62 -23.42
N LEU A 78 -0.91 -32.93 -23.14
CA LEU A 78 -2.04 -33.74 -22.68
C LEU A 78 -2.58 -33.21 -21.34
N ALA A 79 -1.69 -32.91 -20.39
CA ALA A 79 -2.09 -32.33 -19.11
C ALA A 79 -2.71 -30.94 -19.28
N ALA A 80 -2.17 -30.10 -20.16
CA ALA A 80 -2.68 -28.76 -20.44
C ALA A 80 -4.13 -28.76 -20.95
N ILE A 81 -4.56 -29.79 -21.67
CA ILE A 81 -5.96 -29.96 -22.12
C ILE A 81 -6.84 -30.81 -21.19
N GLY A 82 -6.34 -31.15 -19.99
CA GLY A 82 -7.09 -31.91 -18.98
C GLY A 82 -7.13 -33.43 -19.19
N ARG A 83 -6.32 -34.01 -20.12
CA ARG A 83 -6.14 -35.46 -20.30
C ARG A 83 -5.09 -36.00 -19.34
N TYR A 84 -5.32 -35.81 -18.03
CA TYR A 84 -4.35 -36.05 -16.97
C TYR A 84 -3.91 -37.52 -16.84
N GLU A 85 -4.84 -38.44 -17.02
CA GLU A 85 -4.60 -39.87 -16.96
C GLU A 85 -3.65 -40.32 -18.08
N GLU A 86 -3.89 -39.84 -19.30
CA GLU A 86 -3.04 -40.13 -20.46
C GLU A 86 -1.66 -39.45 -20.33
N ALA A 87 -1.63 -38.23 -19.80
CA ALA A 87 -0.39 -37.52 -19.50
C ALA A 87 0.46 -38.29 -18.47
N TYR A 88 -0.16 -38.84 -17.44
CA TYR A 88 0.52 -39.65 -16.44
C TYR A 88 1.11 -40.94 -17.05
N ASP A 89 0.32 -41.67 -17.85
CA ASP A 89 0.80 -42.87 -18.51
C ASP A 89 1.99 -42.60 -19.45
N GLU A 90 1.96 -41.50 -20.17
CA GLU A 90 3.05 -41.12 -21.06
C GLU A 90 4.28 -40.64 -20.26
N ALA A 91 4.08 -39.91 -19.16
CA ALA A 91 5.17 -39.55 -18.25
C ALA A 91 5.83 -40.78 -17.62
N LYS A 92 5.08 -41.80 -17.25
CA LYS A 92 5.65 -43.07 -16.74
C LYS A 92 6.49 -43.82 -17.76
N LYS A 93 5.99 -43.97 -18.98
CA LYS A 93 6.77 -44.57 -20.09
C LYS A 93 8.04 -43.76 -20.36
N THR A 94 7.98 -42.44 -20.30
CA THR A 94 9.13 -41.56 -20.46
C THR A 94 10.13 -41.76 -19.33
N ALA A 95 9.67 -41.90 -18.09
CA ALA A 95 10.48 -42.11 -16.91
C ALA A 95 11.22 -43.48 -16.95
N GLU A 96 10.58 -44.49 -17.49
CA GLU A 96 11.22 -45.83 -17.65
C GLU A 96 12.35 -45.80 -18.71
N ARG A 97 12.18 -44.99 -19.76
CA ARG A 97 13.09 -44.95 -20.91
C ARG A 97 14.29 -44.02 -20.69
N PHE A 98 14.09 -42.87 -20.02
CA PHE A 98 15.13 -41.83 -19.90
C PHE A 98 15.60 -41.64 -18.45
N ARG A 99 15.97 -42.76 -17.79
CA ARG A 99 16.39 -42.78 -16.38
C ARG A 99 17.73 -42.09 -16.10
N GLU A 100 18.54 -41.88 -17.13
CA GLU A 100 19.87 -41.30 -17.02
C GLU A 100 19.95 -39.88 -17.56
N ASP A 101 18.90 -39.39 -18.23
CA ASP A 101 18.88 -38.06 -18.77
C ASP A 101 18.41 -37.03 -17.74
N LEU A 102 19.31 -36.11 -17.37
CA LEU A 102 19.07 -35.14 -16.31
C LEU A 102 17.93 -34.16 -16.65
N GLY A 103 17.86 -33.73 -17.93
CA GLY A 103 16.81 -32.83 -18.42
C GLY A 103 15.42 -33.47 -18.35
N ALA A 104 15.32 -34.76 -18.79
CA ALA A 104 14.08 -35.52 -18.72
C ALA A 104 13.63 -35.71 -17.26
N LEU A 105 14.58 -36.10 -16.38
CA LEU A 105 14.29 -36.33 -14.97
C LEU A 105 13.80 -35.09 -14.21
N LEU A 106 14.34 -33.94 -14.53
CA LEU A 106 13.87 -32.64 -13.96
C LEU A 106 12.42 -32.34 -14.34
N ARG A 107 12.06 -32.53 -15.63
CA ARG A 107 10.69 -32.30 -16.12
C ARG A 107 9.72 -33.33 -15.54
N LEU A 108 10.11 -34.58 -15.48
CA LEU A 108 9.30 -35.66 -14.89
C LEU A 108 9.08 -35.45 -13.41
N HIS A 109 10.13 -35.12 -12.63
CA HIS A 109 9.97 -34.81 -11.22
C HIS A 109 9.00 -33.67 -10.98
N ARG A 110 9.15 -32.58 -11.75
CA ARG A 110 8.23 -31.44 -11.70
C ARG A 110 6.78 -31.84 -12.03
N PHE A 111 6.60 -32.59 -13.12
CA PHE A 111 5.28 -33.06 -13.56
C PHE A 111 4.60 -33.89 -12.48
N PHE A 112 5.28 -34.91 -11.93
CA PHE A 112 4.72 -35.74 -10.89
C PHE A 112 4.42 -34.96 -9.62
N LYS A 113 5.27 -34.01 -9.24
CA LYS A 113 5.07 -33.16 -8.07
C LYS A 113 3.82 -32.27 -8.17
N ILE A 114 3.65 -31.55 -9.27
CA ILE A 114 2.52 -30.62 -9.44
C ILE A 114 1.17 -31.29 -9.69
N HIS A 115 1.16 -32.56 -10.03
CA HIS A 115 -0.06 -33.35 -10.22
C HIS A 115 -0.31 -34.34 -9.06
N GLY A 116 0.44 -34.27 -7.96
CA GLY A 116 0.23 -35.05 -6.75
C GLY A 116 0.69 -36.52 -6.78
N TYR A 117 1.47 -36.90 -7.79
CA TYR A 117 2.04 -38.24 -7.87
C TYR A 117 3.29 -38.37 -6.97
N LYS A 118 3.07 -38.32 -5.64
CA LYS A 118 4.12 -38.18 -4.61
C LYS A 118 5.16 -39.26 -4.66
N GLU A 119 4.74 -40.53 -4.87
CA GLU A 119 5.62 -41.69 -4.95
C GLU A 119 6.51 -41.66 -6.18
N ASP A 120 5.96 -41.34 -7.34
CA ASP A 120 6.70 -41.18 -8.59
C ASP A 120 7.67 -40.00 -8.52
N ALA A 121 7.27 -38.87 -7.94
CA ALA A 121 8.16 -37.75 -7.72
C ALA A 121 9.33 -38.08 -6.80
N ALA A 122 9.08 -38.80 -5.70
CA ALA A 122 10.11 -39.26 -4.77
C ALA A 122 11.06 -40.30 -5.41
N ALA A 123 10.55 -41.23 -6.22
CA ALA A 123 11.38 -42.18 -6.96
C ALA A 123 12.37 -41.46 -7.89
N ARG A 124 12.02 -40.30 -8.45
CA ARG A 124 12.93 -39.50 -9.33
C ARG A 124 14.09 -38.89 -8.58
N LEU A 125 14.02 -38.68 -7.26
CA LEU A 125 15.12 -38.08 -6.49
C LEU A 125 16.40 -38.92 -6.53
N ALA A 126 16.27 -40.23 -6.48
CA ALA A 126 17.42 -41.14 -6.58
C ALA A 126 18.03 -41.07 -7.98
N ASP A 127 17.19 -41.14 -9.03
CA ASP A 127 17.64 -41.06 -10.42
C ASP A 127 18.29 -39.68 -10.73
N LEU A 128 17.72 -38.57 -10.26
CA LEU A 128 18.31 -37.24 -10.36
C LEU A 128 19.68 -37.15 -9.71
N ASN A 129 19.87 -37.71 -8.52
CA ASN A 129 21.16 -37.73 -7.84
C ASN A 129 22.22 -38.53 -8.60
N LEU A 130 21.85 -39.64 -9.21
CA LEU A 130 22.74 -40.47 -10.03
C LEU A 130 23.09 -39.76 -11.34
N ALA A 131 22.10 -39.27 -12.07
CA ALA A 131 22.30 -38.54 -13.33
C ALA A 131 23.12 -37.25 -13.15
N ALA A 132 22.85 -36.47 -12.07
CA ALA A 132 23.65 -35.30 -11.76
C ALA A 132 25.13 -35.59 -11.50
N LYS A 133 25.43 -36.72 -10.83
CA LYS A 133 26.81 -37.18 -10.58
C LYS A 133 27.50 -37.68 -11.85
N ALA A 134 26.75 -38.20 -12.81
CA ALA A 134 27.28 -38.74 -14.07
C ALA A 134 27.72 -37.63 -15.05
N VAL A 135 27.22 -36.36 -14.90
CA VAL A 135 27.62 -35.24 -15.78
C VAL A 135 29.10 -34.92 -15.62
N PRO A 136 29.93 -35.04 -16.68
CA PRO A 136 31.38 -34.86 -16.60
C PRO A 136 31.76 -33.43 -16.20
N LYS A 137 32.72 -33.26 -15.28
CA LYS A 137 33.12 -31.91 -14.79
C LYS A 137 33.86 -31.08 -15.83
N LYS A 138 34.56 -31.70 -16.77
CA LYS A 138 35.48 -31.00 -17.71
C LYS A 138 34.80 -30.43 -18.94
N GLU A 139 33.59 -30.85 -19.30
CA GLU A 139 32.95 -30.53 -20.57
C GLU A 139 31.49 -30.06 -20.37
N ARG A 140 31.19 -29.46 -19.20
CA ARG A 140 29.85 -28.97 -18.88
C ARG A 140 29.46 -27.83 -19.77
N THR A 141 28.39 -28.00 -20.50
CA THR A 141 27.72 -26.92 -21.24
C THR A 141 27.01 -25.96 -20.32
N THR A 142 26.60 -24.80 -20.80
CA THR A 142 25.76 -23.85 -20.04
C THR A 142 24.46 -24.52 -19.59
N LEU A 143 23.83 -25.33 -20.44
CA LEU A 143 22.60 -26.06 -20.14
C LEU A 143 22.82 -27.13 -19.06
N ASP A 144 23.96 -27.85 -19.09
CA ASP A 144 24.30 -28.78 -18.02
C ASP A 144 24.42 -28.11 -16.66
N LEU A 145 25.00 -26.90 -16.61
CA LEU A 145 25.07 -26.10 -15.37
C LEU A 145 23.70 -25.73 -14.88
N VAL A 146 22.78 -25.33 -15.75
CA VAL A 146 21.39 -25.03 -15.37
C VAL A 146 20.71 -26.26 -14.78
N HIS A 147 20.73 -27.38 -15.50
CA HIS A 147 20.12 -28.64 -15.06
C HIS A 147 20.71 -29.15 -13.74
N LEU A 148 22.06 -29.05 -13.58
CA LEU A 148 22.73 -29.41 -12.33
C LEU A 148 22.31 -28.50 -11.17
N GLY A 149 22.13 -27.20 -11.42
CA GLY A 149 21.64 -26.25 -10.42
C GLY A 149 20.21 -26.57 -10.01
N GLU A 150 19.31 -26.81 -10.96
CA GLU A 150 17.92 -27.20 -10.68
C GLU A 150 17.85 -28.53 -9.93
N ALA A 151 18.64 -29.52 -10.34
CA ALA A 151 18.70 -30.80 -9.61
C ALA A 151 19.24 -30.63 -8.19
N ALA A 152 20.27 -29.79 -7.99
CA ALA A 152 20.82 -29.52 -6.68
C ALA A 152 19.78 -28.86 -5.76
N LEU A 153 18.98 -27.91 -6.24
CA LEU A 153 17.87 -27.31 -5.48
C LEU A 153 16.82 -28.36 -5.07
N ILE A 154 16.42 -29.21 -6.01
CA ILE A 154 15.47 -30.31 -5.73
C ILE A 154 16.01 -31.28 -4.68
N LEU A 155 17.32 -31.53 -4.69
CA LEU A 155 18.01 -32.41 -3.73
C LEU A 155 18.36 -31.68 -2.41
N GLY A 156 17.90 -30.45 -2.18
CA GLY A 156 18.05 -29.72 -0.93
C GLY A 156 19.37 -28.96 -0.78
N ALA A 157 20.08 -28.67 -1.87
CA ALA A 157 21.28 -27.84 -1.81
C ALA A 157 20.94 -26.39 -1.44
N ASP A 158 21.87 -25.76 -0.74
CA ASP A 158 21.78 -24.36 -0.36
C ASP A 158 21.66 -23.44 -1.59
N PRO A 159 20.60 -22.59 -1.70
CA PRO A 159 20.37 -21.74 -2.84
C PRO A 159 21.54 -20.81 -3.19
N SER A 160 22.26 -20.26 -2.20
CA SER A 160 23.40 -19.39 -2.43
C SER A 160 24.57 -20.15 -3.12
N LYS A 161 24.81 -21.39 -2.70
CA LYS A 161 25.79 -22.25 -3.33
C LYS A 161 25.40 -22.67 -4.74
N VAL A 162 24.11 -22.85 -4.99
CA VAL A 162 23.61 -23.16 -6.34
C VAL A 162 23.81 -21.95 -7.27
N ILE A 163 23.54 -20.74 -6.80
CA ILE A 163 23.84 -19.53 -7.58
C ILE A 163 25.33 -19.42 -7.85
N GLU A 164 26.18 -19.61 -6.84
CA GLU A 164 27.62 -19.48 -6.98
C GLU A 164 28.24 -20.53 -7.93
N GLN A 165 27.84 -21.79 -7.79
CA GLN A 165 28.47 -22.92 -8.46
C GLN A 165 27.89 -23.28 -9.83
N TYR A 166 26.62 -22.92 -10.07
CA TYR A 166 25.89 -23.32 -11.27
C TYR A 166 25.31 -22.14 -12.05
N PHE A 167 24.33 -21.40 -11.51
CA PHE A 167 23.64 -20.37 -12.28
C PHE A 167 24.53 -19.15 -12.58
N GLY A 168 25.37 -18.72 -11.65
CA GLY A 168 26.33 -17.64 -11.86
C GLY A 168 27.33 -17.93 -12.96
N PRO A 169 28.03 -19.08 -12.94
CA PRO A 169 28.88 -19.50 -14.06
C PRO A 169 28.13 -19.61 -15.40
N ALA A 170 26.90 -20.17 -15.39
CA ALA A 170 26.08 -20.29 -16.61
C ALA A 170 25.74 -18.93 -17.23
N LYS A 171 25.43 -17.93 -16.42
CA LYS A 171 25.12 -16.54 -16.86
C LYS A 171 26.31 -15.74 -17.33
N ARG A 172 27.55 -16.14 -16.99
CA ARG A 172 28.76 -15.42 -17.41
C ARG A 172 29.22 -15.74 -18.83
N VAL A 173 28.58 -16.71 -19.50
CA VAL A 173 28.88 -17.04 -20.89
C VAL A 173 28.43 -15.91 -21.78
N GLN A 174 29.36 -15.35 -22.56
CA GLN A 174 29.07 -14.20 -23.41
C GLN A 174 28.55 -14.64 -24.79
N PRO A 175 27.51 -13.97 -25.34
CA PRO A 175 27.09 -14.16 -26.73
C PRO A 175 28.23 -13.88 -27.70
N LYS A 176 28.40 -14.72 -28.71
CA LYS A 176 29.34 -14.49 -29.81
C LYS A 176 28.61 -13.81 -30.97
N GLY A 177 28.72 -12.49 -31.07
CA GLY A 177 27.97 -11.71 -32.04
C GLY A 177 26.46 -11.67 -31.73
N LYS A 178 25.62 -12.09 -32.67
CA LYS A 178 24.15 -12.17 -32.51
C LYS A 178 23.67 -13.55 -32.04
N GLU A 179 24.56 -14.52 -31.92
CA GLU A 179 24.18 -15.89 -31.54
C GLU A 179 24.13 -16.02 -30.01
N VAL A 180 22.95 -16.35 -29.49
CA VAL A 180 22.74 -16.60 -28.06
C VAL A 180 23.26 -18.01 -27.75
N PRO A 181 24.21 -18.15 -26.79
CA PRO A 181 24.69 -19.46 -26.38
C PRO A 181 23.56 -20.36 -25.86
N PRO A 182 23.48 -21.63 -26.26
CA PRO A 182 22.52 -22.58 -25.72
C PRO A 182 22.62 -22.65 -24.20
N GLY A 183 21.46 -22.55 -23.49
CA GLY A 183 21.37 -22.60 -22.03
C GLY A 183 21.54 -21.26 -21.35
N LEU A 184 21.92 -20.17 -22.04
CA LEU A 184 22.05 -18.84 -21.41
C LEU A 184 20.69 -18.24 -21.03
N LEU A 185 19.70 -18.36 -21.89
CA LEU A 185 18.32 -17.97 -21.59
C LEU A 185 17.78 -18.75 -20.40
N GLU A 186 17.95 -20.07 -20.40
CA GLU A 186 17.53 -20.98 -19.34
C GLU A 186 18.20 -20.64 -18.01
N ALA A 187 19.47 -20.19 -18.02
CA ALA A 187 20.18 -19.77 -16.82
C ALA A 187 19.55 -18.52 -16.17
N HIS A 188 19.14 -17.55 -16.96
CA HIS A 188 18.41 -16.38 -16.46
C HIS A 188 17.01 -16.74 -15.96
N LEU A 189 16.28 -17.58 -16.69
CA LEU A 189 14.96 -18.08 -16.28
C LEU A 189 15.03 -18.91 -14.99
N ALA A 190 16.00 -19.79 -14.85
CA ALA A 190 16.19 -20.59 -13.63
C ALA A 190 16.54 -19.71 -12.41
N SER A 191 17.39 -18.69 -12.62
CA SER A 191 17.70 -17.70 -11.57
C SER A 191 16.48 -16.90 -11.15
N ALA A 192 15.67 -16.49 -12.13
CA ALA A 192 14.45 -15.72 -11.88
C ALA A 192 13.41 -16.55 -11.11
N ARG A 193 13.18 -17.83 -11.51
CA ARG A 193 12.30 -18.76 -10.80
C ARG A 193 12.77 -19.02 -9.36
N LEU A 194 14.08 -19.12 -9.13
CA LEU A 194 14.64 -19.27 -7.79
C LEU A 194 14.36 -18.02 -6.93
N ALA A 195 14.59 -16.84 -7.44
CA ALA A 195 14.32 -15.57 -6.75
C ALA A 195 12.83 -15.42 -6.44
N GLU A 196 11.96 -15.74 -7.39
CA GLU A 196 10.50 -15.74 -7.21
C GLU A 196 10.08 -16.73 -6.09
N ALA A 197 10.63 -17.94 -6.09
CA ALA A 197 10.35 -18.93 -5.05
C ALA A 197 10.83 -18.54 -3.64
N LYS A 198 11.70 -17.51 -3.54
CA LYS A 198 12.18 -16.93 -2.27
C LYS A 198 11.53 -15.60 -1.94
N GLU A 199 10.50 -15.20 -2.67
CA GLU A 199 9.80 -13.90 -2.56
C GLU A 199 10.73 -12.69 -2.77
N ASP A 200 11.88 -12.88 -3.45
CA ASP A 200 12.78 -11.80 -3.87
C ASP A 200 12.36 -11.29 -5.25
N LEU A 201 11.24 -10.58 -5.30
CA LEU A 201 10.63 -10.11 -6.54
C LEU A 201 11.53 -9.15 -7.32
N LYS A 202 12.36 -8.37 -6.64
CA LYS A 202 13.33 -7.48 -7.27
C LYS A 202 14.37 -8.26 -8.08
N LYS A 203 15.01 -9.27 -7.48
CA LYS A 203 15.96 -10.12 -8.20
C LYS A 203 15.29 -10.97 -9.26
N ALA A 204 14.03 -11.38 -9.06
CA ALA A 204 13.26 -12.06 -10.08
C ALA A 204 13.07 -11.17 -11.32
N ALA A 205 12.62 -9.90 -11.14
CA ALA A 205 12.45 -8.93 -12.20
C ALA A 205 13.78 -8.64 -12.94
N GLU A 206 14.88 -8.45 -12.21
CA GLU A 206 16.21 -8.27 -12.80
C GLU A 206 16.59 -9.45 -13.71
N SER A 207 16.38 -10.70 -13.24
CA SER A 207 16.73 -11.90 -13.99
C SER A 207 15.82 -12.14 -15.18
N TYR A 208 14.51 -11.89 -15.07
CA TYR A 208 13.59 -11.92 -16.22
C TYR A 208 13.91 -10.81 -17.23
N GLY A 209 14.32 -9.62 -16.77
CA GLY A 209 14.77 -8.54 -17.64
C GLY A 209 15.97 -8.93 -18.48
N GLU A 210 16.97 -9.62 -17.90
CA GLU A 210 18.11 -10.17 -18.67
C GLU A 210 17.67 -11.26 -19.65
N ALA A 211 16.71 -12.13 -19.28
CA ALA A 211 16.14 -13.12 -20.19
C ALA A 211 15.46 -12.45 -21.41
N LEU A 212 14.72 -11.35 -21.18
CA LEU A 212 14.03 -10.60 -22.25
C LEU A 212 15.00 -9.86 -23.19
N LYS A 213 16.21 -9.49 -22.73
CA LYS A 213 17.25 -8.97 -23.64
C LYS A 213 17.72 -10.03 -24.64
N LEU A 214 17.71 -11.31 -24.27
CA LEU A 214 18.08 -12.43 -25.14
C LEU A 214 16.92 -12.90 -26.01
N ALA A 215 15.70 -12.91 -25.48
CA ALA A 215 14.50 -13.38 -26.14
C ALA A 215 13.32 -12.45 -25.81
N PRO A 216 13.14 -11.32 -26.51
CA PRO A 216 12.15 -10.28 -26.17
C PRO A 216 10.69 -10.72 -26.18
N THR A 217 10.37 -11.80 -26.88
CA THR A 217 9.02 -12.36 -27.03
C THR A 217 8.82 -13.66 -26.25
N ASN A 218 9.76 -14.02 -25.37
CA ASN A 218 9.65 -15.26 -24.59
C ASN A 218 8.48 -15.16 -23.58
N PRO A 219 7.42 -15.98 -23.71
CA PRO A 219 6.22 -15.84 -22.88
C PRO A 219 6.46 -16.12 -21.39
N GLU A 220 7.40 -17.02 -21.05
CA GLU A 220 7.75 -17.30 -19.65
C GLU A 220 8.41 -16.08 -19.00
N ALA A 221 9.36 -15.44 -19.70
CA ALA A 221 10.04 -14.25 -19.18
C ALA A 221 9.09 -13.04 -19.09
N LEU A 222 8.21 -12.84 -20.09
CA LEU A 222 7.19 -11.80 -20.07
C LEU A 222 6.22 -11.99 -18.90
N PHE A 223 5.72 -13.21 -18.71
CA PHE A 223 4.81 -13.52 -17.61
C PHE A 223 5.49 -13.43 -16.23
N GLY A 224 6.74 -13.92 -16.14
CA GLY A 224 7.54 -13.80 -14.93
C GLY A 224 7.78 -12.34 -14.54
N MET A 225 8.07 -11.49 -15.53
CA MET A 225 8.21 -10.04 -15.33
C MET A 225 6.89 -9.41 -14.84
N ALA A 226 5.76 -9.79 -15.46
CA ALA A 226 4.44 -9.35 -15.03
C ALA A 226 4.20 -9.68 -13.55
N LYS A 227 4.43 -10.92 -13.13
CA LYS A 227 4.28 -11.35 -11.72
C LYS A 227 5.19 -10.59 -10.75
N ALA A 228 6.44 -10.39 -11.14
CA ALA A 228 7.43 -9.73 -10.28
C ALA A 228 7.13 -8.24 -10.07
N LEU A 229 6.58 -7.56 -11.07
CA LEU A 229 6.28 -6.13 -11.01
C LEU A 229 4.88 -5.82 -10.46
N PHE A 230 3.91 -6.70 -10.65
CA PHE A 230 2.50 -6.47 -10.33
C PHE A 230 2.24 -5.94 -8.91
N PRO A 231 2.97 -6.38 -7.84
CA PRO A 231 2.78 -5.87 -6.49
C PRO A 231 3.30 -4.44 -6.26
N SER A 232 4.37 -4.02 -6.98
CA SER A 232 5.05 -2.73 -6.76
C SER A 232 4.81 -1.71 -7.87
N ASP A 233 4.61 -2.17 -9.11
CA ASP A 233 4.36 -1.35 -10.29
C ASP A 233 3.32 -2.04 -11.17
N ARG A 234 2.06 -1.74 -10.88
CA ARG A 234 0.94 -2.39 -11.55
C ARG A 234 0.86 -2.05 -13.04
N GLU A 235 1.19 -0.83 -13.43
CA GLU A 235 1.14 -0.40 -14.84
C GLU A 235 2.14 -1.19 -15.67
N ALA A 236 3.38 -1.27 -15.19
CA ALA A 236 4.40 -2.10 -15.83
C ALA A 236 4.01 -3.59 -15.82
N GLY A 237 3.50 -4.10 -14.69
CA GLY A 237 3.02 -5.48 -14.59
C GLY A 237 1.92 -5.79 -15.60
N THR A 238 0.93 -4.91 -15.74
CA THR A 238 -0.14 -5.03 -16.74
C THR A 238 0.40 -4.99 -18.17
N THR A 239 1.32 -4.09 -18.47
CA THR A 239 1.97 -4.00 -19.78
C THR A 239 2.66 -5.31 -20.16
N TYR A 240 3.39 -5.94 -19.24
CA TYR A 240 4.02 -7.23 -19.50
C TYR A 240 3.01 -8.38 -19.62
N LEU A 241 1.91 -8.32 -18.89
CA LEU A 241 0.83 -9.28 -19.00
C LEU A 241 0.14 -9.23 -20.37
N GLU A 242 -0.11 -8.01 -20.88
CA GLU A 242 -0.64 -7.80 -22.23
C GLU A 242 0.32 -8.31 -23.31
N LYS A 243 1.64 -8.04 -23.18
CA LYS A 243 2.66 -8.60 -24.06
C LYS A 243 2.66 -10.13 -24.02
N THR A 244 2.53 -10.73 -22.82
CA THR A 244 2.43 -12.19 -22.68
C THR A 244 1.26 -12.73 -23.49
N ARG A 245 0.08 -12.09 -23.36
CA ARG A 245 -1.12 -12.49 -24.08
C ARG A 245 -1.07 -12.25 -25.59
N ALA A 246 -0.34 -11.22 -26.03
CA ALA A 246 -0.10 -10.99 -27.47
C ALA A 246 0.73 -12.11 -28.11
N GLU A 247 1.77 -12.60 -27.40
CA GLU A 247 2.63 -13.69 -27.88
C GLU A 247 2.02 -15.09 -27.64
N ALA A 248 1.28 -15.26 -26.55
CA ALA A 248 0.66 -16.52 -26.14
C ALA A 248 -0.78 -16.29 -25.66
N PRO A 249 -1.77 -16.18 -26.55
CA PRO A 249 -3.15 -15.82 -26.22
C PRO A 249 -3.86 -16.73 -25.21
N LEU A 250 -3.49 -18.01 -25.18
CA LEU A 250 -4.00 -19.02 -24.26
C LEU A 250 -3.02 -19.40 -23.15
N HIS A 251 -2.13 -18.47 -22.76
CA HIS A 251 -1.24 -18.67 -21.62
C HIS A 251 -2.05 -18.69 -20.32
N PHE A 252 -2.27 -19.87 -19.74
CA PHE A 252 -3.13 -20.04 -18.55
C PHE A 252 -2.73 -19.14 -17.39
N GLY A 253 -1.44 -19.10 -17.03
CA GLY A 253 -0.99 -18.22 -15.94
C GLY A 253 -1.33 -16.75 -16.18
N ALA A 254 -1.26 -16.26 -17.41
CA ALA A 254 -1.61 -14.89 -17.74
C ALA A 254 -3.13 -14.65 -17.65
N LEU A 255 -3.94 -15.59 -18.16
CA LEU A 255 -5.41 -15.53 -18.04
C LEU A 255 -5.87 -15.57 -16.59
N LEU A 256 -5.28 -16.46 -15.77
CA LEU A 256 -5.61 -16.61 -14.35
C LEU A 256 -5.17 -15.37 -13.54
N LEU A 257 -4.01 -14.80 -13.83
CA LEU A 257 -3.57 -13.56 -13.18
C LEU A 257 -4.46 -12.36 -13.55
N GLN A 258 -4.94 -12.30 -14.79
CA GLN A 258 -5.94 -11.31 -15.20
C GLN A 258 -7.28 -11.54 -14.50
N ALA A 259 -7.71 -12.80 -14.36
CA ALA A 259 -8.93 -13.14 -13.62
C ALA A 259 -8.81 -12.77 -12.13
N GLU A 260 -7.66 -13.06 -11.49
CA GLU A 260 -7.40 -12.61 -10.11
C GLU A 260 -7.43 -11.08 -10.00
N SER A 261 -6.82 -10.38 -10.95
CA SER A 261 -6.87 -8.91 -10.99
C SER A 261 -8.31 -8.40 -11.11
N ALA A 262 -9.10 -9.00 -12.02
CA ALA A 262 -10.52 -8.64 -12.19
C ALA A 262 -11.32 -8.91 -10.91
N ILE A 263 -11.09 -10.02 -10.21
CA ILE A 263 -11.70 -10.33 -8.90
C ILE A 263 -11.32 -9.25 -7.86
N ASN A 264 -10.06 -8.85 -7.80
CA ASN A 264 -9.62 -7.81 -6.88
C ASN A 264 -10.33 -6.47 -7.15
N PHE A 265 -10.64 -6.18 -8.41
CA PHE A 265 -11.36 -4.97 -8.84
C PHE A 265 -12.89 -5.09 -8.85
N GLU A 266 -13.40 -6.22 -8.36
CA GLU A 266 -14.85 -6.52 -8.34
C GLU A 266 -15.48 -6.57 -9.74
N GLN A 267 -14.66 -6.82 -10.77
CA GLN A 267 -15.09 -7.04 -12.15
C GLN A 267 -15.38 -8.53 -12.38
N TYR A 268 -16.37 -9.05 -11.67
CA TYR A 268 -16.64 -10.50 -11.61
C TYR A 268 -17.05 -11.11 -12.97
N GLU A 269 -17.75 -10.35 -13.81
CA GLU A 269 -18.10 -10.76 -15.17
C GLU A 269 -16.84 -10.92 -16.04
N ALA A 270 -15.92 -9.96 -15.99
CA ALA A 270 -14.65 -10.04 -16.72
C ALA A 270 -13.79 -11.21 -16.24
N ALA A 271 -13.74 -11.46 -14.92
CA ALA A 271 -13.08 -12.64 -14.37
C ALA A 271 -13.71 -13.94 -14.90
N THR A 272 -15.03 -13.99 -14.94
CA THR A 272 -15.80 -15.13 -15.46
C THR A 272 -15.48 -15.42 -16.92
N GLU A 273 -15.40 -14.40 -17.78
CA GLU A 273 -15.02 -14.56 -19.19
C GLU A 273 -13.58 -15.11 -19.36
N LEU A 274 -12.63 -14.63 -18.55
CA LEU A 274 -11.26 -15.12 -18.58
C LEU A 274 -11.18 -16.60 -18.14
N LEU A 275 -11.91 -16.98 -17.11
CA LEU A 275 -12.00 -18.38 -16.66
C LEU A 275 -12.66 -19.29 -17.72
N ASN A 276 -13.69 -18.81 -18.41
CA ASN A 276 -14.30 -19.54 -19.54
C ASN A 276 -13.27 -19.87 -20.63
N LEU A 277 -12.33 -18.96 -20.93
CA LEU A 277 -11.26 -19.24 -21.88
C LEU A 277 -10.34 -20.37 -21.40
N VAL A 278 -9.96 -20.39 -20.12
CA VAL A 278 -9.14 -21.48 -19.55
C VAL A 278 -9.91 -22.81 -19.61
N GLU A 279 -11.17 -22.82 -19.17
CA GLU A 279 -12.01 -24.02 -19.11
C GLU A 279 -12.38 -24.54 -20.50
N SER A 280 -12.43 -23.67 -21.54
CA SER A 280 -12.65 -24.11 -22.91
C SER A 280 -11.51 -25.02 -23.44
N VAL A 281 -10.31 -24.87 -22.89
CA VAL A 281 -9.13 -25.69 -23.22
C VAL A 281 -9.00 -26.84 -22.21
N ASN A 282 -9.16 -26.55 -20.93
CA ASN A 282 -9.07 -27.53 -19.85
C ASN A 282 -10.26 -27.44 -18.90
N PRO A 283 -11.33 -28.21 -19.13
CA PRO A 283 -12.53 -28.16 -18.30
C PRO A 283 -12.33 -28.59 -16.84
N ARG A 284 -11.18 -29.20 -16.52
CA ARG A 284 -10.81 -29.61 -15.14
C ARG A 284 -9.62 -28.83 -14.58
N HIS A 285 -9.33 -27.63 -15.10
CA HIS A 285 -8.16 -26.86 -14.67
C HIS A 285 -8.27 -26.48 -13.18
N PRO A 286 -7.36 -26.98 -12.31
CA PRO A 286 -7.53 -26.85 -10.86
C PRO A 286 -7.61 -25.40 -10.39
N GLU A 287 -6.68 -24.53 -10.82
CA GLU A 287 -6.68 -23.13 -10.42
C GLU A 287 -7.89 -22.36 -10.96
N ALA A 288 -8.36 -22.64 -12.18
CA ALA A 288 -9.55 -21.98 -12.71
C ALA A 288 -10.78 -22.26 -11.84
N HIS A 289 -10.97 -23.52 -11.42
CA HIS A 289 -12.05 -23.87 -10.52
C HIS A 289 -11.86 -23.34 -9.09
N SER A 290 -10.62 -23.11 -8.64
CA SER A 290 -10.37 -22.36 -7.39
C SER A 290 -10.88 -20.92 -7.49
N TYR A 291 -10.64 -20.24 -8.60
CA TYR A 291 -11.20 -18.90 -8.83
C TYR A 291 -12.73 -18.93 -8.98
N ARG A 292 -13.33 -20.01 -9.56
CA ARG A 292 -14.79 -20.19 -9.56
C ARG A 292 -15.35 -20.30 -8.14
N ALA A 293 -14.67 -21.02 -7.25
CA ALA A 293 -15.06 -21.09 -5.85
C ALA A 293 -15.02 -19.69 -5.21
N ILE A 294 -13.94 -18.93 -5.43
CA ILE A 294 -13.83 -17.57 -4.93
C ILE A 294 -14.95 -16.66 -5.45
N LEU A 295 -15.28 -16.73 -6.75
CA LEU A 295 -16.39 -15.96 -7.33
C LEU A 295 -17.73 -16.34 -6.73
N ALA A 296 -17.99 -17.64 -6.50
CA ALA A 296 -19.21 -18.09 -5.85
C ALA A 296 -19.38 -17.49 -4.44
N GLU A 297 -18.30 -17.34 -3.69
CA GLU A 297 -18.31 -16.73 -2.37
C GLU A 297 -18.44 -15.20 -2.43
N LEU A 298 -17.61 -14.52 -3.25
CA LEU A 298 -17.53 -13.06 -3.25
C LEU A 298 -18.70 -12.38 -3.97
N GLU A 299 -19.14 -12.94 -5.11
CA GLU A 299 -20.19 -12.36 -5.94
C GLU A 299 -21.60 -12.75 -5.46
N ARG A 300 -21.77 -14.00 -4.99
CA ARG A 300 -23.09 -14.57 -4.76
C ARG A 300 -23.33 -15.05 -3.34
N ASN A 301 -22.29 -15.07 -2.51
CA ASN A 301 -22.31 -15.68 -1.16
C ASN A 301 -22.91 -17.09 -1.19
N ASP A 302 -22.58 -17.87 -2.26
CA ASP A 302 -23.12 -19.20 -2.55
C ASP A 302 -22.13 -20.28 -2.14
N HIS A 303 -22.23 -20.70 -0.89
CA HIS A 303 -21.36 -21.74 -0.31
C HIS A 303 -21.53 -23.11 -1.01
N THR A 304 -22.69 -23.41 -1.58
CA THR A 304 -22.91 -24.67 -2.32
C THR A 304 -22.11 -24.67 -3.63
N ALA A 305 -22.20 -23.58 -4.39
CA ALA A 305 -21.41 -23.42 -5.61
C ALA A 305 -19.90 -23.35 -5.30
N PHE A 306 -19.51 -22.73 -4.17
CA PHE A 306 -18.14 -22.72 -3.68
C PHE A 306 -17.59 -24.14 -3.50
N GLU A 307 -18.28 -25.00 -2.75
CA GLU A 307 -17.81 -26.37 -2.48
C GLU A 307 -17.86 -27.24 -3.75
N GLN A 308 -18.80 -27.03 -4.66
CA GLN A 308 -18.82 -27.71 -5.96
C GLN A 308 -17.60 -27.38 -6.80
N ALA A 309 -17.30 -26.10 -6.97
CA ALA A 309 -16.14 -25.66 -7.74
C ALA A 309 -14.82 -26.13 -7.10
N ARG A 310 -14.68 -26.00 -5.76
CA ARG A 310 -13.55 -26.52 -5.01
C ARG A 310 -13.40 -28.06 -5.20
N GLY A 311 -14.51 -28.80 -5.20
CA GLY A 311 -14.51 -30.24 -5.45
C GLY A 311 -13.99 -30.60 -6.84
N ILE A 312 -14.33 -29.82 -7.88
CA ILE A 312 -13.78 -30.00 -9.24
C ILE A 312 -12.27 -29.69 -9.24
N ALA A 313 -11.84 -28.60 -8.58
CA ALA A 313 -10.42 -28.26 -8.46
C ALA A 313 -9.59 -29.40 -7.84
N LEU A 314 -10.13 -30.08 -6.84
CA LEU A 314 -9.51 -31.23 -6.16
C LEU A 314 -9.67 -32.57 -6.92
N SER A 315 -10.42 -32.63 -8.02
CA SER A 315 -10.68 -33.86 -8.74
C SER A 315 -9.45 -34.48 -9.40
N VAL A 316 -8.47 -33.66 -9.74
CA VAL A 316 -7.20 -34.10 -10.35
C VAL A 316 -6.22 -34.60 -9.28
N TRP A 317 -6.14 -33.88 -8.18
CA TRP A 317 -5.30 -34.24 -7.02
C TRP A 317 -6.09 -33.93 -5.74
N ARG A 318 -6.59 -35.00 -5.09
CA ARG A 318 -7.57 -34.92 -4.02
C ARG A 318 -7.10 -34.18 -2.76
N ASP A 319 -5.84 -34.28 -2.42
CA ASP A 319 -5.17 -33.65 -1.27
C ASP A 319 -4.17 -32.56 -1.71
N ASN A 320 -4.57 -31.79 -2.72
CA ASN A 320 -3.75 -30.68 -3.25
C ASN A 320 -3.82 -29.46 -2.32
N PRO A 321 -2.73 -29.11 -1.61
CA PRO A 321 -2.72 -27.96 -0.70
C PRO A 321 -2.78 -26.62 -1.43
N GLU A 322 -2.35 -26.55 -2.71
CA GLU A 322 -2.34 -25.32 -3.51
C GLU A 322 -3.74 -24.75 -3.71
N ILE A 323 -4.77 -25.61 -3.76
CA ILE A 323 -6.16 -25.20 -4.01
C ILE A 323 -6.67 -24.30 -2.87
N ASP A 324 -6.63 -24.82 -1.64
CA ASP A 324 -7.08 -24.06 -0.48
C ASP A 324 -6.14 -22.90 -0.14
N TYR A 325 -4.85 -23.05 -0.40
CA TYR A 325 -3.91 -21.92 -0.30
C TYR A 325 -4.28 -20.77 -1.24
N LEU A 326 -4.53 -21.06 -2.52
CA LEU A 326 -4.93 -20.04 -3.51
C LEU A 326 -6.25 -19.37 -3.10
N ILE A 327 -7.26 -20.16 -2.74
CA ILE A 327 -8.56 -19.66 -2.27
C ILE A 327 -8.35 -18.72 -1.07
N GLY A 328 -7.65 -19.16 -0.05
CA GLY A 328 -7.42 -18.38 1.17
C GLY A 328 -6.64 -17.10 0.90
N ARG A 329 -5.59 -17.16 0.08
CA ARG A 329 -4.76 -16.00 -0.28
C ARG A 329 -5.60 -14.90 -0.97
N VAL A 330 -6.49 -15.28 -1.89
CA VAL A 330 -7.33 -14.31 -2.60
C VAL A 330 -8.43 -13.75 -1.69
N LEU A 331 -9.05 -14.59 -0.86
CA LEU A 331 -10.02 -14.12 0.13
C LEU A 331 -9.39 -13.12 1.12
N SER A 332 -8.17 -13.40 1.59
CA SER A 332 -7.45 -12.48 2.49
C SER A 332 -7.15 -11.12 1.84
N ARG A 333 -6.91 -11.06 0.53
CA ARG A 333 -6.77 -9.79 -0.20
C ARG A 333 -8.07 -8.99 -0.27
N LYS A 334 -9.21 -9.67 -0.10
CA LYS A 334 -10.54 -9.04 -0.01
C LYS A 334 -10.99 -8.81 1.44
N TYR A 335 -10.04 -8.72 2.38
CA TYR A 335 -10.29 -8.54 3.81
C TYR A 335 -11.02 -9.71 4.51
N ARG A 336 -11.26 -10.82 3.81
CA ARG A 336 -11.92 -12.01 4.33
C ARG A 336 -10.90 -12.90 5.07
N TYR A 337 -10.27 -12.34 6.12
CA TYR A 337 -9.12 -12.97 6.82
C TYR A 337 -9.50 -14.23 7.59
N GLU A 338 -10.70 -14.31 8.14
CA GLU A 338 -11.17 -15.53 8.82
C GLU A 338 -11.32 -16.67 7.83
N GLU A 339 -12.01 -16.44 6.72
CA GLU A 339 -12.20 -17.43 5.66
C GLU A 339 -10.86 -17.78 5.00
N GLY A 340 -9.97 -16.79 4.86
CA GLY A 340 -8.61 -16.99 4.41
C GLY A 340 -7.85 -17.93 5.34
N ALA A 341 -7.83 -17.65 6.64
CA ALA A 341 -7.18 -18.48 7.64
C ALA A 341 -7.74 -19.91 7.69
N GLU A 342 -9.05 -20.08 7.57
CA GLU A 342 -9.66 -21.41 7.52
C GLU A 342 -9.25 -22.18 6.26
N ALA A 343 -9.14 -21.50 5.10
CA ALA A 343 -8.61 -22.12 3.89
C ALA A 343 -7.14 -22.54 4.06
N GLN A 344 -6.30 -21.71 4.68
CA GLN A 344 -4.91 -22.09 4.96
C GLN A 344 -4.82 -23.32 5.90
N LYS A 345 -5.68 -23.41 6.90
CA LYS A 345 -5.76 -24.60 7.77
C LYS A 345 -6.14 -25.86 6.98
N ARG A 346 -7.08 -25.76 6.01
CA ARG A 346 -7.42 -26.90 5.13
C ARG A 346 -6.23 -27.30 4.26
N ALA A 347 -5.49 -26.33 3.69
CA ALA A 347 -4.25 -26.61 2.94
C ALA A 347 -3.22 -27.33 3.81
N LEU A 348 -3.02 -26.90 5.05
CA LEU A 348 -2.10 -27.52 6.01
C LEU A 348 -2.58 -28.88 6.53
N ALA A 349 -3.88 -29.16 6.49
CA ALA A 349 -4.39 -30.51 6.76
C ALA A 349 -4.03 -31.51 5.66
N PHE A 350 -3.89 -31.05 4.40
CA PHE A 350 -3.41 -31.87 3.28
C PHE A 350 -1.88 -32.06 3.30
N ASP A 351 -1.16 -30.99 3.63
CA ASP A 351 0.31 -31.01 3.77
C ASP A 351 0.77 -30.08 4.92
N PRO A 352 1.03 -30.62 6.11
CA PRO A 352 1.53 -29.85 7.26
C PRO A 352 2.88 -29.16 7.00
N GLY A 353 3.63 -29.58 5.98
CA GLY A 353 4.92 -29.01 5.58
C GLY A 353 4.79 -27.91 4.51
N PHE A 354 3.58 -27.56 4.06
CA PHE A 354 3.38 -26.60 2.98
C PHE A 354 3.62 -25.16 3.45
N LEU A 355 4.86 -24.68 3.25
CA LEU A 355 5.33 -23.38 3.75
C LEU A 355 4.51 -22.17 3.25
N PRO A 356 4.04 -22.10 1.99
CA PRO A 356 3.22 -20.97 1.54
C PRO A 356 1.95 -20.77 2.38
N ALA A 357 1.24 -21.86 2.70
CA ALA A 357 0.04 -21.77 3.53
C ALA A 357 0.36 -21.40 4.99
N LYS A 358 1.50 -21.89 5.54
CA LYS A 358 1.94 -21.47 6.88
C LYS A 358 2.22 -19.97 6.95
N LEU A 359 2.92 -19.45 5.96
CA LEU A 359 3.26 -18.03 5.90
C LEU A 359 2.00 -17.15 5.73
N GLN A 360 1.10 -17.55 4.83
CA GLN A 360 -0.15 -16.85 4.64
C GLN A 360 -1.03 -16.90 5.91
N LEU A 361 -1.09 -18.04 6.59
CA LEU A 361 -1.81 -18.18 7.86
C LEU A 361 -1.22 -17.27 8.95
N ALA A 362 0.11 -17.13 8.99
CA ALA A 362 0.75 -16.18 9.91
C ALA A 362 0.34 -14.74 9.61
N LEU A 363 0.32 -14.34 8.34
CA LEU A 363 -0.14 -13.00 7.92
C LEU A 363 -1.62 -12.78 8.27
N ASP A 364 -2.49 -13.76 8.00
CA ASP A 364 -3.91 -13.66 8.33
C ASP A 364 -4.12 -13.53 9.84
N TYR A 365 -3.39 -14.29 10.65
CA TYR A 365 -3.42 -14.15 12.10
C TYR A 365 -2.91 -12.80 12.61
N LEU A 366 -1.88 -12.23 11.98
CA LEU A 366 -1.40 -10.88 12.31
C LEU A 366 -2.49 -9.84 12.04
N ARG A 367 -3.24 -9.97 10.94
CA ARG A 367 -4.36 -9.08 10.57
C ARG A 367 -5.57 -9.27 11.46
N LEU A 368 -5.79 -10.48 11.97
CA LEU A 368 -6.84 -10.81 12.94
C LEU A 368 -6.44 -10.48 14.39
N GLY A 369 -5.25 -9.94 14.65
CA GLY A 369 -4.77 -9.64 16.01
C GLY A 369 -4.36 -10.88 16.82
N ARG A 370 -4.31 -12.07 16.20
CA ARG A 370 -3.90 -13.34 16.83
C ARG A 370 -2.38 -13.49 16.81
N VAL A 371 -1.69 -12.46 17.34
CA VAL A 371 -0.22 -12.33 17.23
C VAL A 371 0.54 -13.48 17.86
N ASP A 372 0.06 -14.03 18.98
CA ASP A 372 0.69 -15.15 19.69
C ASP A 372 0.67 -16.46 18.86
N ALA A 373 -0.32 -16.62 17.97
CA ALA A 373 -0.41 -17.75 17.07
C ALA A 373 0.33 -17.51 15.75
N ALA A 374 0.52 -16.25 15.36
CA ALA A 374 1.16 -15.88 14.10
C ALA A 374 2.69 -16.07 14.12
N TRP A 375 3.36 -15.55 15.15
CA TRP A 375 4.82 -15.54 15.21
C TRP A 375 5.47 -16.93 15.19
N PRO A 376 4.94 -17.95 15.89
CA PRO A 376 5.47 -19.31 15.77
C PRO A 376 5.46 -19.83 14.33
N LEU A 377 4.38 -19.59 13.56
CA LEU A 377 4.27 -20.02 12.17
C LEU A 377 5.30 -19.31 11.28
N ALA A 378 5.47 -17.99 11.44
CA ALA A 378 6.48 -17.24 10.70
C ALA A 378 7.90 -17.74 11.00
N LYS A 379 8.22 -18.03 12.26
CA LYS A 379 9.50 -18.63 12.67
C LYS A 379 9.72 -20.02 12.10
N GLU A 380 8.69 -20.86 12.07
CA GLU A 380 8.78 -22.19 11.44
C GLU A 380 9.15 -22.08 9.96
N VAL A 381 8.53 -21.09 9.24
CA VAL A 381 8.86 -20.86 7.83
C VAL A 381 10.28 -20.33 7.67
N ALA A 382 10.71 -19.33 8.47
CA ALA A 382 12.06 -18.79 8.43
C ALA A 382 13.13 -19.87 8.74
N ALA A 383 12.85 -20.77 9.67
CA ALA A 383 13.75 -21.88 10.01
C ALA A 383 13.81 -22.93 8.88
N ALA A 384 12.69 -23.20 8.21
CA ALA A 384 12.63 -24.18 7.10
C ALA A 384 13.19 -23.60 5.80
N ASP A 385 13.03 -22.31 5.56
CA ASP A 385 13.55 -21.59 4.41
C ASP A 385 14.18 -20.24 4.81
N PRO A 386 15.45 -20.22 5.23
CA PRO A 386 16.16 -19.00 5.65
C PRO A 386 16.32 -17.96 4.54
N TYR A 387 16.02 -18.32 3.30
CA TYR A 387 16.10 -17.43 2.14
C TYR A 387 14.74 -16.82 1.75
N ASN A 388 13.66 -17.17 2.43
CA ASN A 388 12.37 -16.54 2.22
C ASN A 388 12.39 -15.13 2.79
N VAL A 389 12.34 -14.14 1.91
CA VAL A 389 12.49 -12.71 2.27
C VAL A 389 11.38 -12.26 3.22
N LEU A 390 10.13 -12.67 2.94
CA LEU A 390 8.99 -12.28 3.76
C LEU A 390 9.07 -12.86 5.18
N ALA A 391 9.38 -14.15 5.31
CA ALA A 391 9.53 -14.80 6.62
C ALA A 391 10.68 -14.19 7.43
N PHE A 392 11.80 -13.86 6.78
CA PHE A 392 12.92 -13.16 7.38
C PHE A 392 12.51 -11.77 7.89
N ASN A 393 11.81 -10.99 7.06
CA ASN A 393 11.33 -9.65 7.45
C ASN A 393 10.38 -9.71 8.65
N LEU A 394 9.49 -10.70 8.70
CA LEU A 394 8.59 -10.90 9.84
C LEU A 394 9.35 -11.28 11.13
N GLU A 395 10.42 -12.06 11.03
CA GLU A 395 11.25 -12.39 12.22
C GLU A 395 11.99 -11.15 12.75
N VAL A 396 12.47 -10.27 11.87
CA VAL A 396 13.09 -8.99 12.26
C VAL A 396 12.05 -8.10 12.92
N LEU A 397 10.88 -7.94 12.30
CA LEU A 397 9.79 -7.12 12.80
C LEU A 397 9.29 -7.57 14.19
N GLU A 398 9.20 -8.88 14.45
CA GLU A 398 8.79 -9.39 15.77
C GLU A 398 9.75 -8.92 16.87
N LYS A 399 11.06 -8.94 16.59
CA LYS A 399 12.07 -8.47 17.54
C LYS A 399 11.94 -6.98 17.84
N GLU A 400 11.60 -6.18 16.81
CA GLU A 400 11.36 -4.74 16.96
C GLU A 400 10.12 -4.48 17.81
N ILE A 401 9.00 -5.10 17.48
CA ILE A 401 7.72 -4.95 18.23
C ILE A 401 7.88 -5.42 19.69
N ALA A 402 8.75 -6.38 19.97
CA ALA A 402 8.99 -6.85 21.33
C ALA A 402 9.58 -5.75 22.24
N SER A 403 10.20 -4.71 21.67
CA SER A 403 10.71 -3.54 22.39
C SER A 403 9.63 -2.50 22.72
N PHE A 404 8.44 -2.59 22.09
CA PHE A 404 7.38 -1.60 22.22
C PHE A 404 6.74 -1.65 23.61
N THR A 405 6.39 -0.47 24.13
CA THR A 405 5.53 -0.34 25.29
C THR A 405 4.11 -0.74 24.92
N SER A 406 3.47 -1.58 25.76
CA SER A 406 2.07 -1.96 25.63
C SER A 406 1.21 -1.26 26.67
N VAL A 407 0.35 -0.35 26.23
CA VAL A 407 -0.70 0.24 27.05
C VAL A 407 -1.96 -0.61 26.89
N LYS A 408 -2.42 -1.23 27.97
CA LYS A 408 -3.60 -2.12 27.97
C LYS A 408 -4.74 -1.49 28.73
N THR A 409 -5.88 -1.40 28.06
CA THR A 409 -7.18 -1.04 28.66
C THR A 409 -8.18 -2.18 28.42
N PRO A 410 -9.38 -2.15 28.98
CA PRO A 410 -10.40 -3.14 28.65
C PRO A 410 -10.74 -3.18 27.15
N ASP A 411 -10.62 -2.03 26.47
CA ASP A 411 -11.07 -1.84 25.09
C ASP A 411 -9.94 -1.83 24.05
N PHE A 412 -8.68 -1.64 24.49
CA PHE A 412 -7.56 -1.43 23.58
C PHE A 412 -6.28 -2.11 24.06
N ILE A 413 -5.49 -2.59 23.11
CA ILE A 413 -4.07 -2.95 23.28
C ILE A 413 -3.29 -2.02 22.37
N ILE A 414 -2.61 -1.02 22.93
CA ILE A 414 -1.89 -0.01 22.18
C ILE A 414 -0.40 -0.29 22.30
N ARG A 415 0.30 -0.42 21.19
CA ARG A 415 1.75 -0.65 21.12
C ARG A 415 2.44 0.53 20.47
N LEU A 416 3.37 1.12 21.19
CA LEU A 416 4.17 2.27 20.73
C LEU A 416 5.64 2.08 21.15
N PRO A 417 6.59 2.72 20.44
CA PRO A 417 7.94 2.88 20.96
C PRO A 417 7.90 3.51 22.36
N PRO A 418 8.80 3.10 23.29
CA PRO A 418 8.73 3.54 24.67
C PRO A 418 8.70 5.07 24.85
N GLU A 419 9.55 5.79 24.13
CA GLU A 419 9.61 7.26 24.20
C GLU A 419 8.32 7.92 23.68
N GLU A 420 7.72 7.37 22.62
CA GLU A 420 6.48 7.85 22.03
C GLU A 420 5.29 7.60 22.94
N ALA A 421 5.25 6.43 23.59
CA ALA A 421 4.22 6.09 24.55
C ALA A 421 4.13 7.09 25.70
N GLU A 422 5.27 7.60 26.19
CA GLU A 422 5.34 8.60 27.24
C GLU A 422 4.88 10.00 26.79
N ILE A 423 5.05 10.34 25.50
CA ILE A 423 4.75 11.69 24.98
C ILE A 423 3.27 11.81 24.61
N TYR A 424 2.71 10.85 23.85
CA TYR A 424 1.35 10.97 23.36
C TYR A 424 0.44 9.72 23.56
N GLY A 425 0.96 8.65 24.20
CA GLY A 425 0.20 7.41 24.41
C GLY A 425 -1.11 7.60 25.17
N GLU A 426 -1.16 8.50 26.17
CA GLU A 426 -2.40 8.84 26.87
C GLU A 426 -3.41 9.52 25.94
N ARG A 427 -2.93 10.39 25.04
CA ARG A 427 -3.80 11.04 24.06
C ARG A 427 -4.38 10.04 23.05
N VAL A 428 -3.63 9.01 22.68
CA VAL A 428 -4.15 7.90 21.86
C VAL A 428 -5.31 7.21 22.56
N VAL A 429 -5.18 6.91 23.86
CA VAL A 429 -6.25 6.28 24.64
C VAL A 429 -7.51 7.16 24.68
N GLU A 430 -7.33 8.47 24.90
CA GLU A 430 -8.44 9.44 24.92
C GLU A 430 -9.21 9.44 23.60
N ILE A 431 -8.52 9.55 22.47
CA ILE A 431 -9.13 9.60 21.12
C ILE A 431 -9.86 8.28 20.83
N LEU A 432 -9.22 7.15 21.06
CA LEU A 432 -9.82 5.83 20.82
C LEU A 432 -11.06 5.59 21.69
N THR A 433 -11.02 6.02 22.95
CA THR A 433 -12.16 5.90 23.86
C THR A 433 -13.35 6.75 23.38
N GLU A 434 -13.07 7.97 22.94
CA GLU A 434 -14.08 8.85 22.36
C GLU A 434 -14.61 8.26 21.04
N ALA A 435 -13.75 7.81 20.14
CA ALA A 435 -14.11 7.22 18.86
C ALA A 435 -14.99 5.98 19.04
N LYS A 436 -14.61 5.06 19.94
CA LYS A 436 -15.41 3.88 20.28
C LYS A 436 -16.82 4.25 20.71
N LYS A 437 -16.93 5.24 21.59
CA LYS A 437 -18.23 5.70 22.09
C LYS A 437 -19.06 6.34 20.97
N VAL A 438 -18.52 7.37 20.31
CA VAL A 438 -19.27 8.18 19.35
C VAL A 438 -19.66 7.36 18.11
N LEU A 439 -18.71 6.64 17.52
CA LEU A 439 -18.97 5.85 16.31
C LEU A 439 -19.77 4.58 16.65
N GLY A 440 -19.51 3.94 17.78
CA GLY A 440 -20.28 2.78 18.23
C GLY A 440 -21.76 3.12 18.43
N GLU A 441 -22.06 4.23 19.11
CA GLU A 441 -23.43 4.73 19.28
C GLU A 441 -24.05 5.12 17.92
N LYS A 442 -23.28 5.85 17.08
CA LYS A 442 -23.75 6.32 15.77
C LYS A 442 -24.10 5.18 14.82
N TYR A 443 -23.32 4.11 14.78
CA TYR A 443 -23.53 2.95 13.90
C TYR A 443 -24.27 1.79 14.59
N GLY A 444 -24.59 1.91 15.88
CA GLY A 444 -25.33 0.89 16.64
C GLY A 444 -24.52 -0.40 16.85
N LEU A 445 -23.21 -0.30 16.98
CA LEU A 445 -22.29 -1.43 17.10
C LEU A 445 -21.56 -1.41 18.45
N ILE A 446 -21.44 -2.59 19.07
CA ILE A 446 -20.65 -2.81 20.27
C ILE A 446 -19.45 -3.65 19.89
N ILE A 447 -18.25 -3.10 20.08
CA ILE A 447 -17.01 -3.88 19.99
C ILE A 447 -16.75 -4.52 21.36
N ASP A 448 -16.83 -5.83 21.43
CA ASP A 448 -16.78 -6.64 22.66
C ASP A 448 -15.39 -7.21 22.97
N HIS A 449 -14.41 -6.94 22.14
CA HIS A 449 -13.03 -7.36 22.30
C HIS A 449 -12.07 -6.18 22.15
N PRO A 450 -10.86 -6.24 22.74
CA PRO A 450 -9.88 -5.17 22.59
C PRO A 450 -9.40 -5.02 21.15
N THR A 451 -9.40 -3.77 20.65
CA THR A 451 -8.76 -3.44 19.38
C THR A 451 -7.25 -3.31 19.58
N LEU A 452 -6.45 -3.97 18.74
CA LEU A 452 -5.00 -3.82 18.71
C LEU A 452 -4.63 -2.61 17.84
N VAL A 453 -3.89 -1.65 18.40
CA VAL A 453 -3.41 -0.46 17.69
C VAL A 453 -1.90 -0.38 17.82
N GLU A 454 -1.19 -0.35 16.70
CA GLU A 454 0.27 -0.39 16.66
C GLU A 454 0.82 0.82 15.88
N PHE A 455 1.77 1.55 16.47
CA PHE A 455 2.44 2.70 15.85
C PHE A 455 3.88 2.35 15.52
N TYR A 456 4.29 2.58 14.28
CA TYR A 456 5.60 2.23 13.76
C TYR A 456 6.45 3.47 13.49
N PRO A 457 7.63 3.60 14.09
CA PRO A 457 8.56 4.72 13.87
C PRO A 457 9.29 4.60 12.53
N ASP A 458 9.31 3.41 11.93
CA ASP A 458 9.91 3.13 10.64
C ASP A 458 8.85 2.73 9.60
N GLN A 459 8.89 3.39 8.44
CA GLN A 459 7.94 3.14 7.34
C GLN A 459 8.06 1.71 6.78
N GLN A 460 9.25 1.12 6.81
CA GLN A 460 9.45 -0.24 6.30
C GLN A 460 8.81 -1.27 7.23
N ASP A 461 8.94 -1.08 8.56
CA ASP A 461 8.29 -1.95 9.55
C ASP A 461 6.78 -1.86 9.46
N PHE A 462 6.24 -0.65 9.29
CA PHE A 462 4.82 -0.45 9.01
C PHE A 462 4.38 -1.20 7.75
N ALA A 463 5.16 -1.10 6.65
CA ALA A 463 4.85 -1.77 5.39
C ALA A 463 4.90 -3.31 5.53
N ILE A 464 5.93 -3.85 6.18
CA ILE A 464 6.07 -5.28 6.43
C ILE A 464 4.90 -5.79 7.29
N ARG A 465 4.56 -5.07 8.37
CA ARG A 465 3.45 -5.43 9.25
C ARG A 465 2.10 -5.44 8.54
N SER A 466 1.86 -4.43 7.72
CA SER A 466 0.56 -4.21 7.06
C SER A 466 0.41 -5.05 5.80
N PHE A 467 1.44 -5.10 4.95
CA PHE A 467 1.36 -5.70 3.61
C PHE A 467 2.19 -6.97 3.46
N GLY A 468 3.11 -7.25 4.39
CA GLY A 468 4.05 -8.35 4.28
C GLY A 468 5.23 -8.05 3.34
N SER A 469 5.32 -6.86 2.76
CA SER A 469 6.37 -6.46 1.82
C SER A 469 6.68 -4.97 1.97
N LEU A 470 7.83 -4.55 1.44
CA LEU A 470 8.17 -3.12 1.32
C LEU A 470 7.21 -2.44 0.34
N GLY A 471 6.88 -1.18 0.61
CA GLY A 471 5.97 -0.37 -0.20
C GLY A 471 4.98 0.41 0.67
N GLY A 472 3.87 0.85 0.09
CA GLY A 472 2.86 1.62 0.81
C GLY A 472 3.29 3.04 1.15
N ASP A 473 4.22 3.61 0.38
CA ASP A 473 4.66 5.00 0.54
C ASP A 473 3.46 5.95 0.48
N GLY A 474 3.36 6.82 1.47
CA GLY A 474 2.26 7.79 1.59
C GLY A 474 1.04 7.29 2.36
N LEU A 475 0.94 6.01 2.74
CA LEU A 475 -0.11 5.54 3.64
C LEU A 475 0.23 5.92 5.09
N LEU A 476 -0.73 6.45 5.80
CA LEU A 476 -0.59 6.91 7.19
C LEU A 476 -1.03 5.85 8.20
N GLY A 477 -2.04 5.07 7.84
CA GLY A 477 -2.59 3.99 8.63
C GLY A 477 -3.23 2.92 7.75
N VAL A 478 -3.55 1.79 8.35
CA VAL A 478 -4.32 0.69 7.75
C VAL A 478 -5.07 -0.05 8.84
N CYS A 479 -6.36 -0.29 8.62
CA CYS A 479 -7.20 -1.09 9.50
C CYS A 479 -7.58 -2.43 8.86
N PHE A 480 -7.54 -3.51 9.64
CA PHE A 480 -7.92 -4.86 9.23
C PHE A 480 -9.22 -5.35 9.92
N GLY A 481 -9.94 -4.45 10.54
CA GLY A 481 -11.10 -4.73 11.38
C GLY A 481 -10.74 -4.66 12.87
N SER A 482 -10.16 -5.71 13.45
CA SER A 482 -9.74 -5.72 14.88
C SER A 482 -8.32 -5.18 15.14
N VAL A 483 -7.58 -4.87 14.10
CA VAL A 483 -6.19 -4.39 14.16
C VAL A 483 -6.05 -3.11 13.35
N VAL A 484 -5.43 -2.10 13.95
CA VAL A 484 -5.02 -0.85 13.32
C VAL A 484 -3.49 -0.78 13.36
N THR A 485 -2.87 -0.51 12.24
CA THR A 485 -1.43 -0.20 12.14
C THR A 485 -1.27 1.22 11.61
N MET A 486 -0.37 1.99 12.20
CA MET A 486 -0.14 3.38 11.82
C MET A 486 1.34 3.70 11.73
N ASN A 487 1.69 4.58 10.80
CA ASN A 487 2.95 5.29 10.90
C ASN A 487 2.90 6.24 12.10
N SER A 488 3.95 6.23 12.90
CA SER A 488 4.10 7.18 14.00
C SER A 488 4.22 8.61 13.47
N PRO A 489 3.74 9.63 14.18
CA PRO A 489 4.00 11.02 13.81
C PRO A 489 5.50 11.34 13.69
N GLY A 490 6.37 10.56 14.33
CA GLY A 490 7.83 10.65 14.24
C GLY A 490 8.40 10.11 12.93
N SER A 491 7.77 9.12 12.32
CA SER A 491 8.26 8.46 11.10
C SER A 491 8.16 9.34 9.85
N ILE A 492 7.24 10.30 9.83
CA ILE A 492 6.95 11.14 8.67
C ILE A 492 7.88 12.34 8.65
N THR A 493 8.80 12.37 7.69
CA THR A 493 9.83 13.41 7.61
C THR A 493 9.49 14.59 6.70
N ALA A 494 8.64 14.40 5.69
CA ALA A 494 8.44 15.40 4.62
C ALA A 494 7.19 16.28 4.78
N ALA A 495 6.01 15.69 4.95
CA ALA A 495 4.76 16.43 5.16
C ALA A 495 4.03 15.80 6.35
N LYS A 496 3.98 16.53 7.46
CA LYS A 496 3.28 16.04 8.66
C LYS A 496 1.79 16.29 8.51
N SER A 497 0.99 15.24 8.60
CA SER A 497 -0.46 15.27 8.63
C SER A 497 -1.00 15.21 10.06
N ASN A 498 -2.26 15.49 10.23
CA ASN A 498 -2.93 15.38 11.53
C ASN A 498 -3.12 13.90 11.92
N TRP A 499 -2.24 13.38 12.80
CA TRP A 499 -2.29 12.00 13.25
C TRP A 499 -3.53 11.66 14.08
N GLU A 500 -4.13 12.65 14.78
CA GLU A 500 -5.39 12.44 15.51
C GLU A 500 -6.56 12.20 14.55
N ALA A 501 -6.61 12.93 13.43
CA ALA A 501 -7.59 12.71 12.37
C ALA A 501 -7.39 11.32 11.74
N THR A 502 -6.14 10.95 11.44
CA THR A 502 -5.82 9.60 10.93
C THR A 502 -6.25 8.51 11.90
N LEU A 503 -5.97 8.64 13.19
CA LEU A 503 -6.37 7.65 14.19
C LEU A 503 -7.90 7.50 14.28
N TRP A 504 -8.64 8.61 14.19
CA TRP A 504 -10.10 8.60 14.11
C TRP A 504 -10.61 7.89 12.87
N HIS A 505 -10.00 8.18 11.71
CA HIS A 505 -10.26 7.52 10.43
C HIS A 505 -10.08 5.99 10.53
N GLU A 506 -8.94 5.56 11.03
CA GLU A 506 -8.65 4.12 11.18
C GLU A 506 -9.59 3.44 12.16
N TYR A 507 -9.98 4.13 13.24
CA TYR A 507 -10.95 3.55 14.16
C TYR A 507 -12.37 3.50 13.56
N CYS A 508 -12.72 4.41 12.67
CA CYS A 508 -13.97 4.32 11.89
C CYS A 508 -14.01 3.03 11.06
N HIS A 509 -12.88 2.64 10.45
CA HIS A 509 -12.77 1.34 9.78
C HIS A 509 -13.02 0.15 10.74
N VAL A 510 -12.56 0.22 11.99
CA VAL A 510 -12.86 -0.85 12.98
C VAL A 510 -14.37 -1.06 13.11
N ILE A 511 -15.12 0.02 13.22
CA ILE A 511 -16.59 -0.02 13.32
C ILE A 511 -17.22 -0.57 12.03
N THR A 512 -16.87 -0.01 10.88
CA THR A 512 -17.54 -0.33 9.61
C THR A 512 -17.19 -1.73 9.09
N LEU A 513 -15.91 -2.14 9.21
CA LEU A 513 -15.48 -3.49 8.85
C LEU A 513 -16.06 -4.55 9.78
N THR A 514 -16.18 -4.27 11.08
CA THR A 514 -16.85 -5.18 12.00
C THR A 514 -18.34 -5.30 11.69
N ALA A 515 -19.04 -4.19 11.46
CA ALA A 515 -20.47 -4.19 11.11
C ALA A 515 -20.76 -4.99 9.84
N THR A 516 -19.85 -4.95 8.88
CA THR A 516 -19.98 -5.64 7.58
C THR A 516 -19.29 -7.00 7.53
N LYS A 517 -18.70 -7.47 8.64
CA LYS A 517 -17.90 -8.71 8.68
C LYS A 517 -16.82 -8.72 7.58
N ASN A 518 -16.19 -7.58 7.37
CA ASN A 518 -15.20 -7.33 6.31
C ASN A 518 -15.71 -7.57 4.87
N LYS A 519 -17.01 -7.46 4.62
CA LYS A 519 -17.61 -7.70 3.28
C LYS A 519 -17.92 -6.42 2.50
N MET A 520 -17.57 -5.24 3.00
CA MET A 520 -17.81 -3.99 2.30
C MET A 520 -16.71 -3.65 1.31
N PRO A 521 -17.02 -2.94 0.19
CA PRO A 521 -16.01 -2.48 -0.73
C PRO A 521 -15.17 -1.36 -0.14
N ARG A 522 -13.92 -1.25 -0.58
CA ARG A 522 -12.97 -0.26 -0.07
C ARG A 522 -13.49 1.17 -0.16
N TRP A 523 -14.03 1.56 -1.32
CA TRP A 523 -14.49 2.94 -1.52
C TRP A 523 -15.53 3.40 -0.49
N LEU A 524 -16.46 2.50 -0.11
CA LEU A 524 -17.48 2.83 0.88
C LEU A 524 -16.87 2.95 2.29
N SER A 525 -15.92 2.07 2.63
CA SER A 525 -15.18 2.13 3.89
C SER A 525 -14.41 3.43 4.02
N GLU A 526 -13.64 3.81 3.00
CA GLU A 526 -12.88 5.06 2.96
C GLU A 526 -13.83 6.28 2.98
N GLY A 527 -14.90 6.24 2.19
CA GLY A 527 -15.88 7.34 2.15
C GLY A 527 -16.54 7.60 3.49
N ILE A 528 -16.90 6.56 4.24
CA ILE A 528 -17.45 6.70 5.60
C ILE A 528 -16.40 7.27 6.54
N SER A 529 -15.16 6.80 6.49
CA SER A 529 -14.12 7.28 7.40
C SER A 529 -13.78 8.75 7.17
N VAL A 530 -13.63 9.21 5.91
CA VAL A 530 -13.42 10.64 5.60
C VAL A 530 -14.65 11.49 5.98
N TYR A 531 -15.86 10.96 5.79
CA TYR A 531 -17.08 11.62 6.24
C TYR A 531 -17.09 11.80 7.76
N GLU A 532 -16.71 10.79 8.54
CA GLU A 532 -16.66 10.83 10.01
C GLU A 532 -15.53 11.73 10.55
N GLU A 533 -14.43 11.89 9.85
CA GLU A 533 -13.43 12.92 10.15
C GLU A 533 -14.08 14.32 10.14
N LYS A 534 -14.78 14.65 9.06
CA LYS A 534 -15.48 15.94 8.90
C LYS A 534 -16.58 16.13 9.95
N GLN A 535 -17.30 15.06 10.32
CA GLN A 535 -18.32 15.12 11.37
C GLN A 535 -17.69 15.36 12.77
N ARG A 536 -16.49 14.87 13.01
CA ARG A 536 -15.75 15.06 14.28
C ARG A 536 -15.21 16.48 14.41
N GLN A 537 -14.60 17.01 13.35
CA GLN A 537 -14.17 18.41 13.26
C GLN A 537 -14.35 18.91 11.83
N ALA A 538 -15.00 20.04 11.67
CA ALA A 538 -15.35 20.58 10.34
C ALA A 538 -14.15 20.84 9.42
N ASN A 539 -12.94 20.97 9.96
CA ASN A 539 -11.70 21.15 9.22
C ASN A 539 -10.84 19.88 9.09
N TRP A 540 -11.38 18.71 9.50
CA TRP A 540 -10.78 17.40 9.22
C TRP A 540 -11.32 16.84 7.91
N GLY A 541 -10.67 15.79 7.40
CA GLY A 541 -11.04 15.16 6.16
C GLY A 541 -10.65 15.97 4.94
N GLN A 542 -11.39 15.77 3.86
CA GLN A 542 -11.13 16.43 2.58
C GLN A 542 -12.22 17.45 2.23
N GLU A 543 -11.80 18.55 1.63
CA GLU A 543 -12.69 19.61 1.20
C GLU A 543 -12.54 19.89 -0.30
N MET A 544 -13.58 20.54 -0.89
CA MET A 544 -13.54 21.05 -2.25
C MET A 544 -12.34 22.00 -2.42
N ASN A 545 -11.60 21.82 -3.48
CA ASN A 545 -10.46 22.63 -3.84
C ASN A 545 -10.45 22.92 -5.35
N PRO A 546 -9.57 23.80 -5.86
CA PRO A 546 -9.54 24.14 -7.28
C PRO A 546 -9.35 22.94 -8.21
N ASP A 547 -8.54 21.94 -7.81
CA ASP A 547 -8.27 20.77 -8.62
C ASP A 547 -9.50 19.84 -8.68
N TYR A 548 -10.15 19.58 -7.54
CA TYR A 548 -11.38 18.77 -7.49
C TYR A 548 -12.53 19.42 -8.26
N ARG A 549 -12.67 20.73 -8.13
CA ARG A 549 -13.63 21.51 -8.92
C ARG A 549 -13.41 21.30 -10.42
N LYS A 550 -12.16 21.46 -10.87
CA LYS A 550 -11.77 21.26 -12.27
C LYS A 550 -12.04 19.83 -12.73
N MET A 551 -11.67 18.84 -11.95
CA MET A 551 -11.92 17.42 -12.24
C MET A 551 -13.42 17.15 -12.43
N ILE A 552 -14.29 17.74 -11.59
CA ILE A 552 -15.75 17.54 -11.68
C ILE A 552 -16.34 18.29 -12.87
N LEU A 553 -16.05 19.60 -13.03
CA LEU A 553 -16.76 20.46 -13.98
C LEU A 553 -16.16 20.48 -15.39
N GLU A 554 -14.84 20.30 -15.51
CA GLU A 554 -14.12 20.46 -16.78
C GLU A 554 -13.60 19.15 -17.35
N GLU A 555 -13.14 18.23 -16.48
CA GLU A 555 -12.56 16.96 -16.90
C GLU A 555 -13.56 15.80 -16.91
N ASN A 556 -14.76 16.01 -16.34
CA ASN A 556 -15.80 15.01 -16.20
C ASN A 556 -15.28 13.71 -15.52
N ALA A 557 -14.48 13.89 -14.46
CA ALA A 557 -13.72 12.81 -13.83
C ALA A 557 -14.50 12.02 -12.77
N LEU A 558 -15.79 12.35 -12.54
CA LEU A 558 -16.61 11.56 -11.61
C LEU A 558 -16.73 10.12 -12.10
N THR A 559 -16.36 9.16 -11.26
CA THR A 559 -16.60 7.74 -11.48
C THR A 559 -18.06 7.44 -11.16
N PRO A 560 -18.81 6.71 -12.01
CA PRO A 560 -20.15 6.24 -11.66
C PRO A 560 -20.14 5.49 -10.32
N VAL A 561 -21.16 5.70 -9.49
CA VAL A 561 -21.19 5.11 -8.14
C VAL A 561 -21.15 3.58 -8.18
N GLY A 562 -21.80 2.98 -9.18
CA GLY A 562 -21.75 1.54 -9.42
C GLY A 562 -20.36 0.99 -9.75
N ASP A 563 -19.46 1.86 -10.20
CA ASP A 563 -18.09 1.52 -10.59
C ASP A 563 -17.02 2.05 -9.59
N MET A 564 -17.42 2.57 -8.44
CA MET A 564 -16.52 3.25 -7.49
C MET A 564 -15.36 2.37 -7.00
N SER A 565 -15.52 1.06 -6.95
CA SER A 565 -14.43 0.14 -6.63
C SER A 565 -13.24 0.28 -7.61
N GLN A 566 -13.48 0.76 -8.82
CA GLN A 566 -12.44 0.97 -9.83
C GLN A 566 -11.66 2.28 -9.62
N ALA A 567 -12.26 3.29 -8.97
CA ALA A 567 -11.67 4.62 -8.83
C ALA A 567 -10.27 4.59 -8.17
N PHE A 568 -10.11 3.78 -7.11
CA PHE A 568 -8.83 3.62 -6.42
C PHE A 568 -7.79 2.82 -7.22
N PHE A 569 -8.24 1.90 -8.06
CA PHE A 569 -7.37 0.98 -8.78
C PHE A 569 -6.92 1.51 -10.13
N GLN A 570 -7.71 2.38 -10.75
CA GLN A 570 -7.40 3.03 -12.02
C GLN A 570 -6.75 4.39 -11.85
N ALA A 571 -6.54 4.84 -10.61
CA ALA A 571 -5.87 6.08 -10.31
C ALA A 571 -4.45 6.10 -10.91
N LYS A 572 -4.17 7.08 -11.77
CA LYS A 572 -2.89 7.20 -12.49
C LYS A 572 -1.80 7.89 -11.69
N ASP A 573 -2.19 8.66 -10.70
CA ASP A 573 -1.31 9.47 -9.86
C ASP A 573 -1.92 9.70 -8.47
N SER A 574 -1.18 10.32 -7.59
CA SER A 574 -1.62 10.63 -6.23
C SER A 574 -2.86 11.55 -6.19
N MET A 575 -3.01 12.48 -7.15
CA MET A 575 -4.17 13.37 -7.21
C MET A 575 -5.45 12.57 -7.52
N ALA A 576 -5.39 11.62 -8.45
CA ALA A 576 -6.51 10.75 -8.77
C ALA A 576 -6.90 9.85 -7.57
N VAL A 577 -5.91 9.37 -6.79
CA VAL A 577 -6.18 8.64 -5.55
C VAL A 577 -6.90 9.54 -4.54
N MET A 578 -6.39 10.74 -4.30
CA MET A 578 -7.01 11.70 -3.36
C MET A 578 -8.43 12.09 -3.80
N PHE A 579 -8.65 12.23 -5.10
CA PHE A 579 -9.97 12.48 -5.64
C PHE A 579 -10.93 11.31 -5.43
N ALA A 580 -10.44 10.05 -5.52
CA ALA A 580 -11.26 8.88 -5.22
C ALA A 580 -11.71 8.85 -3.75
N TYR A 581 -10.85 9.23 -2.79
CA TYR A 581 -11.23 9.42 -1.38
C TYR A 581 -12.30 10.51 -1.24
N TYR A 582 -12.06 11.66 -1.87
CA TYR A 582 -13.00 12.79 -1.84
C TYR A 582 -14.36 12.42 -2.43
N GLN A 583 -14.39 11.80 -3.62
CA GLN A 583 -15.63 11.36 -4.25
C GLN A 583 -16.36 10.32 -3.39
N SER A 584 -15.64 9.38 -2.79
CA SER A 584 -16.21 8.37 -1.88
C SER A 584 -16.91 9.03 -0.70
N MET A 585 -16.29 10.04 -0.10
CA MET A 585 -16.88 10.84 0.98
C MET A 585 -18.14 11.57 0.49
N LEU A 586 -18.10 12.20 -0.69
CA LEU A 586 -19.26 12.89 -1.25
C LEU A 586 -20.45 11.95 -1.50
N VAL A 587 -20.21 10.70 -1.93
CA VAL A 587 -21.27 9.69 -2.10
C VAL A 587 -21.91 9.38 -0.74
N VAL A 588 -21.12 9.23 0.31
CA VAL A 588 -21.63 8.99 1.66
C VAL A 588 -22.39 10.22 2.19
N GLU A 589 -21.86 11.43 1.99
CA GLU A 589 -22.51 12.68 2.39
C GLU A 589 -23.87 12.81 1.68
N HIS A 590 -23.91 12.60 0.35
CA HIS A 590 -25.17 12.60 -0.43
C HIS A 590 -26.16 11.56 0.08
N LEU A 591 -25.70 10.32 0.38
CA LEU A 591 -26.55 9.25 0.90
C LEU A 591 -27.15 9.63 2.25
N VAL A 592 -26.32 10.14 3.17
CA VAL A 592 -26.79 10.49 4.53
C VAL A 592 -27.68 11.73 4.50
N GLU A 593 -27.35 12.76 3.74
CA GLU A 593 -28.17 13.98 3.64
C GLU A 593 -29.52 13.77 2.96
N THR A 594 -29.55 12.92 1.92
CA THR A 594 -30.76 12.72 1.12
C THR A 594 -31.67 11.65 1.72
N TYR A 595 -31.09 10.55 2.20
CA TYR A 595 -31.85 9.35 2.62
C TYR A 595 -31.75 9.06 4.12
N GLY A 596 -30.81 9.69 4.83
CA GLY A 596 -30.61 9.56 6.28
C GLY A 596 -29.65 8.46 6.68
N LEU A 597 -29.05 8.64 7.87
CA LEU A 597 -28.06 7.71 8.44
C LEU A 597 -28.61 6.27 8.60
N GLU A 598 -29.90 6.11 8.90
CA GLU A 598 -30.51 4.79 9.07
C GLU A 598 -30.46 3.96 7.79
N LYS A 599 -30.45 4.61 6.61
CA LYS A 599 -30.30 3.92 5.34
C LYS A 599 -28.88 3.42 5.14
N LEU A 600 -27.89 4.24 5.52
CA LEU A 600 -26.49 3.80 5.51
C LEU A 600 -26.28 2.60 6.45
N ARG A 601 -26.84 2.63 7.66
CA ARG A 601 -26.77 1.50 8.61
C ARG A 601 -27.42 0.22 8.02
N ALA A 602 -28.55 0.35 7.34
CA ALA A 602 -29.22 -0.78 6.69
C ALA A 602 -28.38 -1.35 5.52
N ILE A 603 -27.73 -0.49 4.73
CA ILE A 603 -26.78 -0.92 3.69
C ILE A 603 -25.63 -1.70 4.30
N LEU A 604 -25.02 -1.20 5.39
CA LEU A 604 -23.92 -1.90 6.08
C LEU A 604 -24.37 -3.27 6.61
N ALA A 605 -25.59 -3.37 7.15
CA ALA A 605 -26.14 -4.64 7.61
C ALA A 605 -26.30 -5.65 6.45
N ASP A 606 -26.84 -5.22 5.32
CA ASP A 606 -26.97 -6.07 4.12
C ASP A 606 -25.62 -6.55 3.59
N LEU A 607 -24.62 -5.67 3.57
CA LEU A 607 -23.24 -6.05 3.22
C LEU A 607 -22.69 -7.11 4.17
N GLY A 608 -22.96 -7.00 5.47
CA GLY A 608 -22.58 -8.00 6.47
C GLY A 608 -23.18 -9.38 6.21
N GLU A 609 -24.34 -9.44 5.56
CA GLU A 609 -24.99 -10.68 5.11
C GLU A 609 -24.56 -11.11 3.69
N GLY A 610 -23.67 -10.36 3.05
CA GLY A 610 -23.06 -10.73 1.76
C GLY A 610 -23.79 -10.17 0.54
N ALA A 611 -24.63 -9.14 0.70
CA ALA A 611 -25.21 -8.44 -0.44
C ALA A 611 -24.13 -7.63 -1.19
N LEU A 612 -24.28 -7.48 -2.50
CA LEU A 612 -23.48 -6.57 -3.29
C LEU A 612 -23.82 -5.11 -2.95
N VAL A 613 -22.86 -4.23 -2.96
CA VAL A 613 -23.04 -2.82 -2.54
C VAL A 613 -24.07 -2.10 -3.41
N ASN A 614 -24.08 -2.30 -4.72
CA ASN A 614 -25.02 -1.67 -5.63
C ASN A 614 -26.47 -2.12 -5.36
N ASP A 615 -26.66 -3.41 -5.07
CA ASP A 615 -27.96 -3.98 -4.72
C ASP A 615 -28.46 -3.46 -3.36
N ALA A 616 -27.55 -3.34 -2.38
CA ALA A 616 -27.86 -2.81 -1.07
C ALA A 616 -28.24 -1.32 -1.14
N ILE A 617 -27.49 -0.50 -1.89
CA ILE A 617 -27.84 0.91 -2.13
C ILE A 617 -29.20 1.00 -2.81
N ALA A 618 -29.41 0.29 -3.92
CA ALA A 618 -30.69 0.32 -4.64
C ALA A 618 -31.89 -0.14 -3.80
N ARG A 619 -31.70 -1.12 -2.92
CA ARG A 619 -32.74 -1.63 -2.02
C ARG A 619 -33.18 -0.63 -0.97
N HIS A 620 -32.25 0.15 -0.45
CA HIS A 620 -32.52 1.05 0.68
C HIS A 620 -32.73 2.51 0.26
N THR A 621 -32.45 2.86 -1.00
CA THR A 621 -32.61 4.21 -1.55
C THR A 621 -33.51 4.21 -2.78
N VAL A 622 -32.90 4.37 -3.97
CA VAL A 622 -33.55 4.36 -5.30
C VAL A 622 -32.71 3.49 -6.26
N PRO A 623 -33.25 3.11 -7.43
CA PRO A 623 -32.46 2.39 -8.43
C PRO A 623 -31.13 3.07 -8.72
N MET A 624 -30.05 2.29 -8.95
CA MET A 624 -28.68 2.83 -9.09
C MET A 624 -28.56 3.95 -10.13
N GLU A 625 -29.23 3.84 -11.29
CA GLU A 625 -29.21 4.89 -12.33
C GLU A 625 -29.76 6.23 -11.82
N GLU A 626 -30.81 6.17 -11.00
CA GLU A 626 -31.41 7.35 -10.37
C GLU A 626 -30.51 7.90 -9.26
N PHE A 627 -29.89 7.02 -8.46
CA PHE A 627 -28.93 7.40 -7.43
C PHE A 627 -27.70 8.09 -8.03
N GLU A 628 -27.11 7.52 -9.09
CA GLU A 628 -25.96 8.09 -9.81
C GLU A 628 -26.28 9.46 -10.40
N THR A 629 -27.48 9.61 -11.01
CA THR A 629 -27.92 10.89 -11.56
C THR A 629 -28.05 11.94 -10.47
N SER A 630 -28.66 11.61 -9.34
CA SER A 630 -28.84 12.52 -8.21
C SER A 630 -27.50 12.88 -7.55
N PHE A 631 -26.60 11.92 -7.40
CA PHE A 631 -25.26 12.15 -6.89
C PHE A 631 -24.43 13.05 -7.82
N ALA A 632 -24.44 12.80 -9.13
CA ALA A 632 -23.70 13.64 -10.08
C ALA A 632 -24.18 15.10 -10.02
N LEU A 633 -25.50 15.30 -9.91
CA LEU A 633 -26.07 16.63 -9.73
C LEU A 633 -25.65 17.29 -8.40
N PHE A 634 -25.59 16.50 -7.31
CA PHE A 634 -25.13 16.95 -6.00
C PHE A 634 -23.66 17.40 -6.06
N ALA A 635 -22.78 16.57 -6.58
CA ALA A 635 -21.34 16.88 -6.71
C ALA A 635 -21.10 18.09 -7.62
N THR A 636 -21.84 18.19 -8.75
CA THR A 636 -21.75 19.34 -9.66
C THR A 636 -22.16 20.64 -8.96
N LYS A 637 -23.26 20.65 -8.22
CA LYS A 637 -23.71 21.84 -7.47
C LYS A 637 -22.68 22.29 -6.41
N LEU A 638 -22.04 21.34 -5.71
CA LEU A 638 -20.99 21.66 -4.76
C LEU A 638 -19.78 22.29 -5.45
N ALA A 639 -19.39 21.75 -6.60
CA ALA A 639 -18.28 22.28 -7.39
C ALA A 639 -18.59 23.66 -7.98
N GLU A 640 -19.82 23.92 -8.45
CA GLU A 640 -20.29 25.24 -8.91
C GLU A 640 -20.35 26.26 -7.78
N ALA A 641 -20.73 25.83 -6.56
CA ALA A 641 -20.79 26.68 -5.38
C ALA A 641 -19.41 27.07 -4.84
N TYR A 642 -18.37 26.36 -5.21
CA TYR A 642 -17.00 26.70 -4.82
C TYR A 642 -16.45 27.81 -5.68
N GLY A 643 -16.31 28.98 -5.13
CA GLY A 643 -15.85 30.20 -5.82
C GLY A 643 -16.74 30.61 -7.00
N PRO A 644 -18.04 30.86 -6.80
CA PRO A 644 -19.01 31.11 -7.88
C PRO A 644 -18.71 32.37 -8.70
N GLY A 645 -17.87 33.30 -8.19
CA GLY A 645 -17.45 34.50 -8.90
C GLY A 645 -16.02 34.46 -9.41
N VAL A 646 -15.33 33.34 -9.24
CA VAL A 646 -13.92 33.18 -9.59
C VAL A 646 -13.76 32.90 -11.08
N ASP A 647 -12.83 33.60 -11.71
CA ASP A 647 -12.35 33.31 -13.06
C ASP A 647 -11.27 32.21 -12.99
N TRP A 648 -11.61 31.01 -13.43
CA TRP A 648 -10.77 29.80 -13.43
C TRP A 648 -10.04 29.59 -14.76
N THR A 649 -10.18 30.48 -15.72
CA THR A 649 -9.57 30.34 -17.04
C THR A 649 -8.05 30.32 -16.93
N LYS A 650 -7.38 29.58 -17.83
CA LYS A 650 -5.92 29.58 -17.90
C LYS A 650 -5.45 30.69 -18.85
N PRO A 651 -4.72 31.71 -18.37
CA PRO A 651 -4.23 32.78 -19.24
C PRO A 651 -3.28 32.24 -20.28
N LYS A 652 -3.31 32.79 -21.48
CA LYS A 652 -2.32 32.46 -22.49
C LYS A 652 -1.00 33.19 -22.17
N PRO A 653 0.16 32.62 -22.58
CA PRO A 653 1.47 33.29 -22.35
C PRO A 653 1.57 34.71 -22.90
N GLU A 654 0.82 35.04 -23.98
CA GLU A 654 0.77 36.36 -24.59
C GLU A 654 -0.08 37.34 -23.78
N GLU A 655 -1.03 36.84 -22.97
CA GLU A 655 -1.95 37.64 -22.18
C GLU A 655 -1.35 38.00 -20.82
N MET A 656 -0.61 37.05 -20.21
CA MET A 656 -0.02 37.24 -18.89
C MET A 656 1.34 36.53 -18.78
N ASN A 657 2.38 37.29 -18.38
CA ASN A 657 3.64 36.71 -17.95
C ASN A 657 3.61 36.48 -16.44
N PRO A 658 3.61 35.20 -15.96
CA PRO A 658 3.46 34.86 -14.53
C PRO A 658 4.67 35.30 -13.65
N ARG A 659 5.80 35.70 -14.28
CA ARG A 659 7.02 36.15 -13.58
C ARG A 659 7.16 37.69 -13.57
N ALA A 660 6.25 38.42 -14.16
CA ALA A 660 6.34 39.87 -14.29
C ALA A 660 5.18 40.58 -13.58
N LEU A 661 5.44 41.19 -12.44
CA LEU A 661 4.45 41.89 -11.60
C LEU A 661 3.56 42.85 -12.40
N LEU A 662 4.14 43.67 -13.29
CA LEU A 662 3.37 44.62 -14.09
C LEU A 662 2.45 43.92 -15.11
N SER A 663 2.87 42.79 -15.67
CA SER A 663 2.06 42.01 -16.59
C SER A 663 0.86 41.39 -15.86
N ILE A 664 1.08 40.80 -14.68
CA ILE A 664 0.03 40.20 -13.84
C ILE A 664 -0.97 41.32 -13.40
N ALA A 665 -0.45 42.43 -12.91
CA ALA A 665 -1.27 43.55 -12.48
C ALA A 665 -2.10 44.18 -13.66
N SER A 666 -1.52 44.17 -14.88
CA SER A 666 -2.25 44.62 -16.07
C SER A 666 -3.37 43.65 -16.45
N TYR A 667 -3.09 42.36 -16.43
CA TYR A 667 -4.07 41.29 -16.70
C TYR A 667 -5.26 41.35 -15.73
N LEU A 668 -4.99 41.56 -14.45
CA LEU A 668 -6.03 41.67 -13.42
C LEU A 668 -6.95 42.88 -13.54
N LYS A 669 -6.60 43.90 -14.36
CA LYS A 669 -7.52 45.02 -14.63
C LYS A 669 -8.71 44.59 -15.48
N ASP A 670 -8.45 43.69 -16.44
CA ASP A 670 -9.47 43.12 -17.32
C ASP A 670 -10.09 41.83 -16.73
N HIS A 671 -9.36 41.14 -15.86
CA HIS A 671 -9.76 39.90 -15.19
C HIS A 671 -9.68 39.99 -13.65
N PRO A 672 -10.45 40.86 -12.99
CA PRO A 672 -10.28 41.18 -11.57
C PRO A 672 -10.46 39.98 -10.63
N ASN A 673 -11.23 39.00 -11.04
CA ASN A 673 -11.56 37.79 -10.26
C ASN A 673 -10.75 36.58 -10.66
N HIS A 674 -9.66 36.72 -11.41
CA HIS A 674 -8.87 35.58 -11.87
C HIS A 674 -8.03 34.99 -10.73
N PHE A 675 -8.29 33.73 -10.37
CA PHE A 675 -7.69 33.06 -9.22
C PHE A 675 -6.15 33.04 -9.24
N GLU A 676 -5.58 32.46 -10.29
CA GLU A 676 -4.13 32.26 -10.38
C GLU A 676 -3.38 33.59 -10.51
N ALA A 677 -3.91 34.52 -11.27
CA ALA A 677 -3.30 35.85 -11.39
C ALA A 677 -3.32 36.60 -10.04
N ARG A 678 -4.39 36.47 -9.25
CA ARG A 678 -4.47 37.07 -7.92
C ARG A 678 -3.45 36.46 -6.96
N ARG A 679 -3.32 35.13 -6.96
CA ARG A 679 -2.32 34.39 -6.18
C ARG A 679 -0.90 34.85 -6.54
N LEU A 680 -0.57 34.85 -7.83
CA LEU A 680 0.74 35.27 -8.33
C LEU A 680 1.06 36.73 -8.05
N LEU A 681 0.07 37.64 -8.19
CA LEU A 681 0.28 39.05 -7.84
C LEU A 681 0.69 39.22 -6.38
N THR A 682 -0.02 38.54 -5.48
CA THR A 682 0.24 38.61 -4.05
C THR A 682 1.62 38.08 -3.71
N GLU A 683 2.00 36.94 -4.29
CA GLU A 683 3.32 36.33 -4.14
C GLU A 683 4.43 37.29 -4.63
N GLN A 684 4.30 37.86 -5.82
CA GLN A 684 5.28 38.81 -6.39
C GLN A 684 5.41 40.08 -5.58
N LEU A 685 4.30 40.59 -5.00
CA LEU A 685 4.33 41.76 -4.12
C LEU A 685 5.07 41.50 -2.82
N LEU A 686 4.92 40.29 -2.26
CA LEU A 686 5.68 39.85 -1.08
C LEU A 686 7.18 39.71 -1.39
N GLU A 687 7.54 39.11 -2.51
CA GLU A 687 8.92 39.03 -2.98
C GLU A 687 9.56 40.42 -3.19
N ALA A 688 8.78 41.33 -3.72
CA ALA A 688 9.19 42.75 -3.90
C ALA A 688 9.21 43.53 -2.58
N LYS A 689 8.81 42.94 -1.45
CA LYS A 689 8.69 43.56 -0.12
C LYS A 689 7.76 44.76 -0.10
N ASN A 690 6.77 44.81 -1.01
CA ASN A 690 5.72 45.83 -1.02
C ASN A 690 4.56 45.36 -0.12
N TRP A 691 4.77 45.48 1.19
CA TRP A 691 3.89 44.94 2.21
C TRP A 691 2.46 45.44 2.17
N ASP A 692 2.27 46.79 1.92
CA ASP A 692 0.93 47.38 1.88
C ASP A 692 0.13 46.87 0.70
N ALA A 693 0.72 46.85 -0.48
CA ALA A 693 0.07 46.32 -1.68
C ALA A 693 -0.13 44.78 -1.57
N ALA A 694 0.78 44.06 -0.91
CA ALA A 694 0.63 42.61 -0.66
C ALA A 694 -0.57 42.36 0.27
N ILE A 695 -0.76 43.14 1.33
CA ILE A 695 -1.92 43.04 2.22
C ILE A 695 -3.22 43.27 1.45
N GLU A 696 -3.29 44.34 0.68
CA GLU A 696 -4.47 44.68 -0.15
C GLU A 696 -4.79 43.56 -1.15
N SER A 697 -3.76 43.03 -1.84
CA SER A 697 -3.91 41.92 -2.79
C SER A 697 -4.34 40.61 -2.09
N ALA A 698 -3.79 40.32 -0.91
CA ALA A 698 -4.17 39.17 -0.12
C ALA A 698 -5.62 39.28 0.40
N ASP A 699 -6.06 40.44 0.84
CA ASP A 699 -7.45 40.67 1.23
C ASP A 699 -8.41 40.46 0.07
N ALA A 700 -8.06 40.97 -1.12
CA ALA A 700 -8.84 40.69 -2.31
C ALA A 700 -8.87 39.19 -2.66
N PHE A 701 -7.76 38.48 -2.44
CA PHE A 701 -7.67 37.04 -2.67
C PHE A 701 -8.52 36.24 -1.67
N ILE A 702 -8.44 36.59 -0.37
CA ILE A 702 -9.28 35.96 0.68
C ILE A 702 -10.77 36.23 0.40
N THR A 703 -11.11 37.45 -0.02
CA THR A 703 -12.50 37.82 -0.37
C THR A 703 -13.00 37.06 -1.58
N LEU A 704 -12.14 36.85 -2.59
CA LEU A 704 -12.46 36.12 -3.80
C LEU A 704 -12.74 34.62 -3.51
N LEU A 705 -11.92 33.99 -2.69
CA LEU A 705 -12.03 32.55 -2.37
C LEU A 705 -11.66 32.30 -0.91
N PRO A 706 -12.57 32.58 0.03
CA PRO A 706 -12.31 32.47 1.47
C PRO A 706 -12.11 31.03 1.95
N GLU A 707 -12.53 30.03 1.18
CA GLU A 707 -12.36 28.60 1.55
C GLU A 707 -11.01 28.01 1.12
N TYR A 708 -10.20 28.75 0.35
CA TYR A 708 -8.93 28.25 -0.11
C TYR A 708 -7.85 28.33 0.98
N THR A 709 -7.43 27.19 1.51
CA THR A 709 -6.37 27.05 2.52
C THR A 709 -5.12 26.33 1.98
N GLY A 710 -5.11 25.97 0.70
CA GLY A 710 -4.00 25.26 0.05
C GLY A 710 -2.73 26.09 -0.03
N GLN A 711 -1.71 25.54 -0.68
CA GLN A 711 -0.41 26.20 -0.81
C GLN A 711 -0.56 27.57 -1.49
N GLY A 712 0.05 28.60 -0.88
CA GLY A 712 -0.01 29.96 -1.41
C GLY A 712 -1.39 30.61 -1.25
N ASN A 713 -2.09 30.30 -0.15
CA ASN A 713 -3.36 30.94 0.18
C ASN A 713 -3.21 32.40 0.66
N GLY A 714 -4.28 33.16 0.54
CA GLY A 714 -4.30 34.56 0.91
C GLY A 714 -4.03 34.84 2.39
N TYR A 715 -4.46 33.92 3.29
CA TYR A 715 -4.23 34.05 4.72
C TYR A 715 -2.74 34.02 5.07
N THR A 716 -2.01 33.05 4.52
CA THR A 716 -0.55 32.90 4.72
C THR A 716 0.17 34.12 4.16
N PHE A 717 -0.19 34.58 2.97
CA PHE A 717 0.43 35.74 2.34
C PHE A 717 0.21 37.01 3.17
N LYS A 718 -1.03 37.24 3.63
CA LYS A 718 -1.36 38.40 4.47
C LYS A 718 -0.63 38.36 5.81
N ALA A 719 -0.58 37.21 6.45
CA ALA A 719 0.14 37.03 7.72
C ALA A 719 1.65 37.35 7.58
N LEU A 720 2.29 36.90 6.49
CA LEU A 720 3.70 37.21 6.20
C LEU A 720 3.94 38.71 6.03
N ALA A 721 3.06 39.39 5.31
CA ALA A 721 3.16 40.87 5.12
C ALA A 721 2.96 41.64 6.44
N LEU A 722 1.98 41.24 7.25
CA LEU A 722 1.71 41.86 8.55
C LEU A 722 2.85 41.63 9.53
N ARG A 723 3.44 40.39 9.55
CA ARG A 723 4.64 40.08 10.32
C ARG A 723 5.80 41.01 9.94
N SER A 724 6.01 41.21 8.64
CA SER A 724 7.09 42.06 8.15
C SER A 724 6.89 43.56 8.48
N LYS A 725 5.66 43.96 8.79
CA LYS A 725 5.31 45.29 9.30
C LYS A 725 5.25 45.34 10.83
N GLU A 726 5.63 44.27 11.52
CA GLU A 726 5.55 44.15 12.99
C GLU A 726 4.12 44.30 13.57
N ASP A 727 3.10 44.06 12.75
CA ASP A 727 1.68 44.07 13.19
C ASP A 727 1.29 42.64 13.70
N ALA A 728 1.72 42.33 14.92
CA ALA A 728 1.43 41.05 15.56
C ALA A 728 -0.05 40.83 15.90
N VAL A 729 -0.86 41.90 15.95
CA VAL A 729 -2.31 41.76 16.20
C VAL A 729 -3.04 41.39 14.92
N GLY A 730 -2.74 42.07 13.84
CA GLY A 730 -3.27 41.76 12.52
C GLY A 730 -2.84 40.37 12.06
N GLU A 731 -1.53 40.01 12.25
CA GLU A 731 -1.00 38.69 11.94
C GLU A 731 -1.78 37.58 12.67
N ALA A 732 -1.93 37.67 13.98
CA ALA A 732 -2.65 36.68 14.77
C ALA A 732 -4.12 36.55 14.33
N THR A 733 -4.80 37.65 14.04
CA THR A 733 -6.19 37.65 13.59
C THR A 733 -6.35 36.85 12.29
N VAL A 734 -5.47 37.04 11.35
CA VAL A 734 -5.51 36.32 10.05
C VAL A 734 -5.14 34.84 10.19
N LEU A 735 -4.14 34.56 11.03
CA LEU A 735 -3.73 33.17 11.29
C LEU A 735 -4.81 32.37 12.04
N GLU A 736 -5.59 32.97 12.94
CA GLU A 736 -6.74 32.30 13.58
C GLU A 736 -7.82 31.93 12.56
N LEU A 737 -8.05 32.78 11.53
CA LEU A 737 -8.98 32.43 10.44
C LEU A 737 -8.48 31.20 9.65
N LEU A 738 -7.17 31.12 9.35
CA LEU A 738 -6.59 29.96 8.70
C LEU A 738 -6.66 28.73 9.60
N ALA A 739 -6.33 28.89 10.88
CA ALA A 739 -6.35 27.82 11.88
C ALA A 739 -7.75 27.22 12.10
N ALA A 740 -8.80 28.01 11.90
CA ALA A 740 -10.18 27.51 11.98
C ALA A 740 -10.58 26.66 10.75
N LYS A 741 -9.96 26.91 9.59
CA LYS A 741 -10.30 26.28 8.31
C LYS A 741 -9.40 25.08 7.94
N SER A 742 -8.20 25.01 8.44
CA SER A 742 -7.24 23.95 8.09
C SER A 742 -6.78 23.21 9.34
N ALA A 743 -6.82 21.88 9.33
CA ALA A 743 -6.27 21.02 10.37
C ALA A 743 -4.75 20.79 10.22
N GLU A 744 -4.15 21.27 9.16
CA GLU A 744 -2.73 21.02 8.81
C GLU A 744 -1.87 22.29 8.81
N ALA A 745 -2.41 23.42 9.29
CA ALA A 745 -1.72 24.72 9.30
C ALA A 745 -0.65 24.83 10.41
N PHE A 746 0.28 23.86 10.49
CA PHE A 746 1.25 23.74 11.58
C PHE A 746 2.04 25.02 11.86
N GLN A 747 2.52 25.69 10.82
CA GLN A 747 3.27 26.94 10.97
C GLN A 747 2.40 28.07 11.54
N ALA A 748 1.14 28.12 11.16
CA ALA A 748 0.20 29.07 11.73
C ALA A 748 -0.03 28.80 13.22
N TYR A 749 -0.20 27.53 13.61
CA TYR A 749 -0.36 27.16 15.01
C TYR A 749 0.86 27.52 15.85
N GLN A 750 2.07 27.20 15.38
CA GLN A 750 3.31 27.56 16.07
C GLN A 750 3.38 29.09 16.28
N ARG A 751 3.10 29.85 15.25
CA ARG A 751 3.15 31.31 15.35
C ARG A 751 2.07 31.89 16.27
N LEU A 752 0.87 31.35 16.23
CA LEU A 752 -0.20 31.73 17.15
C LEU A 752 0.15 31.43 18.61
N ILE A 753 0.80 30.30 18.89
CA ILE A 753 1.29 29.97 20.23
C ILE A 753 2.26 31.07 20.70
N GLU A 754 3.24 31.47 19.88
CA GLU A 754 4.20 32.49 20.23
C GLU A 754 3.54 33.85 20.54
N VAL A 755 2.67 34.34 19.61
CA VAL A 755 2.00 35.64 19.78
C VAL A 755 1.04 35.63 21.00
N ASN A 756 0.31 34.53 21.21
CA ASN A 756 -0.59 34.40 22.37
C ASN A 756 0.22 34.28 23.68
N PHE A 757 1.36 33.60 23.67
CA PHE A 757 2.25 33.50 24.82
C PHE A 757 2.80 34.85 25.24
N GLU A 758 3.31 35.64 24.29
CA GLU A 758 3.84 36.99 24.55
C GLU A 758 2.75 37.95 25.14
N LYS A 759 1.49 37.76 24.73
CA LYS A 759 0.36 38.58 25.22
C LYS A 759 -0.27 38.02 26.51
N GLY A 760 0.16 36.86 27.00
CA GLY A 760 -0.45 36.20 28.14
C GLY A 760 -1.87 35.68 27.85
N ASN A 761 -2.23 35.48 26.58
CA ASN A 761 -3.50 34.85 26.19
C ASN A 761 -3.39 33.33 26.29
N TRP A 762 -3.53 32.82 27.51
CA TRP A 762 -3.30 31.41 27.84
C TRP A 762 -4.28 30.45 27.17
N ASP A 763 -5.52 30.86 26.95
CA ASP A 763 -6.52 30.03 26.24
C ASP A 763 -6.13 29.88 24.76
N GLY A 764 -5.64 30.95 24.13
CA GLY A 764 -5.11 30.90 22.77
C GLY A 764 -3.88 29.99 22.66
N VAL A 765 -2.99 30.02 23.67
CA VAL A 765 -1.83 29.10 23.72
C VAL A 765 -2.30 27.65 23.81
N ILE A 766 -3.20 27.29 24.72
CA ILE A 766 -3.69 25.91 24.92
C ILE A 766 -4.36 25.40 23.66
N THR A 767 -5.25 26.20 23.06
CA THR A 767 -6.00 25.81 21.84
C THR A 767 -5.05 25.51 20.68
N ASN A 768 -4.10 26.41 20.41
CA ASN A 768 -3.19 26.25 19.28
C ASN A 768 -2.08 25.23 19.59
N ALA A 769 -1.71 25.02 20.85
CA ALA A 769 -0.84 23.92 21.26
C ALA A 769 -1.48 22.56 20.98
N ALA A 770 -2.75 22.35 21.32
CA ALA A 770 -3.47 21.12 21.00
C ALA A 770 -3.48 20.86 19.48
N ARG A 771 -3.78 21.86 18.65
CA ARG A 771 -3.74 21.76 17.19
C ARG A 771 -2.34 21.43 16.66
N GLY A 772 -1.30 22.06 17.22
CA GLY A 772 0.09 21.82 16.83
C GLY A 772 0.58 20.41 17.19
N LEU A 773 0.22 19.91 18.38
CA LEU A 773 0.57 18.56 18.86
C LEU A 773 -0.18 17.47 18.12
N ALA A 774 -1.38 17.74 17.59
CA ALA A 774 -2.10 16.83 16.70
C ALA A 774 -1.38 16.60 15.36
N ILE A 775 -0.42 17.47 14.98
CA ILE A 775 0.42 17.28 13.79
C ILE A 775 1.80 16.76 14.18
N ASN A 776 2.44 17.38 15.19
CA ASN A 776 3.77 17.02 15.63
C ASN A 776 3.89 17.03 17.17
N PRO A 777 3.66 15.86 17.82
CA PRO A 777 3.78 15.75 19.28
C PRO A 777 5.22 15.88 19.80
N PHE A 778 6.24 15.87 18.93
CA PHE A 778 7.65 15.97 19.29
C PHE A 778 8.21 17.40 19.25
N THR A 779 7.33 18.40 19.31
CA THR A 779 7.76 19.81 19.32
C THR A 779 7.90 20.31 20.75
N GLU A 780 9.13 20.29 21.27
CA GLU A 780 9.48 20.71 22.64
C GLU A 780 8.84 22.07 23.01
N ARG A 781 8.99 23.04 22.13
CA ARG A 781 8.52 24.41 22.36
C ARG A 781 7.01 24.50 22.60
N ILE A 782 6.24 23.70 21.91
CA ILE A 782 4.78 23.65 22.09
C ILE A 782 4.43 23.12 23.48
N HIS A 783 5.09 22.05 23.92
CA HIS A 783 4.89 21.50 25.26
C HIS A 783 5.30 22.50 26.35
N TYR A 784 6.41 23.20 26.19
CA TYR A 784 6.84 24.24 27.13
C TYR A 784 5.81 25.36 27.25
N CYS A 785 5.32 25.91 26.12
CA CYS A 785 4.33 26.98 26.13
C CYS A 785 2.99 26.50 26.71
N SER A 786 2.57 25.28 26.37
CA SER A 786 1.38 24.64 26.96
C SER A 786 1.49 24.49 28.46
N GLY A 787 2.65 24.01 28.95
CA GLY A 787 2.93 23.89 30.37
C GLY A 787 2.83 25.24 31.11
N CYS A 788 3.40 26.31 30.55
CA CYS A 788 3.30 27.68 31.10
C CYS A 788 1.84 28.17 31.11
N ALA A 789 1.06 27.87 30.09
CA ALA A 789 -0.35 28.29 30.00
C ALA A 789 -1.20 27.55 31.04
N HIS A 790 -1.03 26.22 31.18
CA HIS A 790 -1.72 25.43 32.23
C HIS A 790 -1.31 25.87 33.64
N GLU A 791 -0.04 26.18 33.85
CA GLU A 791 0.44 26.73 35.13
C GLU A 791 -0.23 28.07 35.43
N ALA A 792 -0.31 28.99 34.48
CA ALA A 792 -0.97 30.29 34.66
C ALA A 792 -2.49 30.16 34.91
N LYS A 793 -3.12 29.11 34.44
CA LYS A 793 -4.54 28.77 34.66
C LYS A 793 -4.77 27.93 35.95
N ALA A 794 -3.73 27.72 36.74
CA ALA A 794 -3.78 26.89 37.97
C ALA A 794 -4.26 25.44 37.70
N GLN A 795 -3.77 24.86 36.65
CA GLN A 795 -4.02 23.46 36.24
C GLN A 795 -2.73 22.63 36.39
N PRO A 796 -2.29 22.34 37.64
CA PRO A 796 -0.95 21.78 37.87
C PRO A 796 -0.71 20.42 37.23
N ALA A 797 -1.71 19.53 37.16
CA ALA A 797 -1.56 18.21 36.56
C ALA A 797 -1.26 18.29 35.05
N LEU A 798 -1.95 19.17 34.32
CA LEU A 798 -1.71 19.39 32.89
C LEU A 798 -0.38 20.12 32.65
N ALA A 799 -0.01 21.05 33.56
CA ALA A 799 1.30 21.71 33.49
C ALA A 799 2.44 20.71 33.70
N VAL A 800 2.33 19.82 34.70
CA VAL A 800 3.31 18.75 34.97
C VAL A 800 3.51 17.90 33.71
N ARG A 801 2.44 17.36 33.13
CA ARG A 801 2.50 16.54 31.91
C ARG A 801 3.22 17.26 30.77
N SER A 802 2.83 18.53 30.54
CA SER A 802 3.44 19.32 29.47
C SER A 802 4.93 19.59 29.69
N PHE A 803 5.35 19.90 30.93
CA PHE A 803 6.75 20.12 31.24
C PHE A 803 7.58 18.82 31.23
N GLU A 804 6.99 17.68 31.63
CA GLU A 804 7.65 16.37 31.51
C GLU A 804 7.94 16.06 30.05
N ASN A 805 6.95 16.24 29.15
CA ASN A 805 7.13 16.05 27.71
C ASN A 805 8.17 17.02 27.15
N ALA A 806 8.17 18.28 27.58
CA ALA A 806 9.22 19.23 27.18
C ALA A 806 10.60 18.75 27.60
N LEU A 807 10.77 18.21 28.82
CA LEU A 807 12.05 17.67 29.30
C LEU A 807 12.52 16.46 28.48
N ARG A 808 11.61 15.53 28.15
CA ARG A 808 11.94 14.36 27.33
C ARG A 808 12.46 14.77 25.93
N LEU A 809 12.00 15.89 25.43
CA LEU A 809 12.38 16.43 24.11
C LEU A 809 13.61 17.35 24.15
N ASN A 810 14.40 17.31 25.22
CA ASN A 810 15.66 18.04 25.37
C ASN A 810 15.54 19.56 25.16
N PRO A 811 14.86 20.29 26.09
CA PRO A 811 14.66 21.73 25.95
C PRO A 811 15.96 22.51 25.99
N ALA A 812 15.98 23.67 25.32
CA ALA A 812 17.12 24.57 25.32
C ALA A 812 17.51 25.06 26.74
N ASN A 813 16.55 25.15 27.67
CA ASN A 813 16.78 25.54 29.06
C ASN A 813 16.14 24.50 30.02
N PRO A 814 16.78 23.34 30.23
CA PRO A 814 16.25 22.29 31.08
C PRO A 814 16.08 22.72 32.52
N SER A 815 16.94 23.60 33.04
CA SER A 815 16.87 24.10 34.44
C SER A 815 15.59 24.86 34.73
N GLU A 816 15.12 25.66 33.78
CA GLU A 816 13.85 26.39 33.92
C GLU A 816 12.67 25.43 33.86
N VAL A 817 12.68 24.51 32.91
CA VAL A 817 11.59 23.51 32.80
C VAL A 817 11.48 22.68 34.07
N ARG A 818 12.61 22.20 34.62
CA ARG A 818 12.67 21.48 35.91
C ARG A 818 12.17 22.32 37.08
N PHE A 819 12.51 23.59 37.13
CA PHE A 819 12.02 24.50 38.17
C PHE A 819 10.51 24.68 38.11
N ARG A 820 9.93 24.89 36.91
CA ARG A 820 8.48 24.99 36.70
C ARG A 820 7.77 23.70 37.03
N LEU A 821 8.34 22.57 36.62
CA LEU A 821 7.84 21.24 36.94
C LEU A 821 7.78 21.04 38.48
N ALA A 822 8.88 21.36 39.17
CA ALA A 822 8.94 21.28 40.64
C ALA A 822 7.89 22.18 41.30
N ARG A 823 7.65 23.38 40.74
CA ARG A 823 6.65 24.30 41.27
C ARG A 823 5.24 23.75 41.21
N ASN A 824 4.91 23.02 40.14
CA ASN A 824 3.59 22.40 39.98
C ASN A 824 3.46 21.07 40.75
N LEU A 825 4.56 20.35 41.02
CA LEU A 825 4.59 19.13 41.83
C LEU A 825 4.63 19.38 43.34
N LYS A 826 5.03 20.58 43.77
CA LYS A 826 5.29 20.90 45.18
C LYS A 826 4.16 20.51 46.12
N GLY A 827 2.89 20.66 45.71
CA GLY A 827 1.70 20.34 46.49
C GLY A 827 1.45 18.84 46.63
N ASP A 828 1.54 18.14 45.51
CA ASP A 828 1.08 16.75 45.38
C ASP A 828 2.24 15.74 45.55
N ASP A 829 3.44 16.06 45.09
CA ASP A 829 4.65 15.24 45.23
C ASP A 829 5.88 16.10 45.59
N PRO A 830 6.06 16.52 46.84
CA PRO A 830 7.20 17.30 47.29
C PRO A 830 8.55 16.58 47.09
N ALA A 831 8.55 15.24 47.05
CA ALA A 831 9.76 14.45 46.86
C ALA A 831 10.23 14.51 45.42
N ALA A 832 9.32 14.42 44.43
CA ALA A 832 9.64 14.65 43.05
C ALA A 832 10.05 16.10 42.77
N ALA A 833 9.33 17.07 43.35
CA ALA A 833 9.68 18.49 43.25
C ALA A 833 11.10 18.76 43.76
N LYS A 834 11.52 18.18 44.91
CA LYS A 834 12.88 18.25 45.43
C LYS A 834 13.90 17.68 44.44
N ARG A 835 13.66 16.53 43.85
CA ARG A 835 14.55 15.92 42.84
C ARG A 835 14.78 16.86 41.66
N HIS A 836 13.72 17.37 41.06
CA HIS A 836 13.80 18.29 39.92
C HIS A 836 14.51 19.60 40.28
N LEU A 837 14.34 20.11 41.48
CA LEU A 837 15.12 21.29 41.94
C LEU A 837 16.61 21.01 42.09
N LEU A 838 16.97 19.84 42.62
CA LEU A 838 18.38 19.44 42.71
C LEU A 838 19.03 19.29 41.33
N ASP A 839 18.30 18.67 40.40
CA ASP A 839 18.75 18.53 38.99
C ASP A 839 18.87 19.89 38.29
N ALA A 840 17.89 20.80 38.52
CA ALA A 840 17.96 22.17 37.99
C ALA A 840 19.17 22.93 38.53
N LEU A 841 19.51 22.73 39.80
CA LEU A 841 20.67 23.37 40.45
C LEU A 841 22.00 22.71 40.08
N ALA A 842 21.99 21.42 39.69
CA ALA A 842 23.16 20.77 39.11
C ALA A 842 23.52 21.38 37.76
N ASP A 843 22.52 21.64 36.92
CA ASP A 843 22.71 22.29 35.62
C ASP A 843 22.98 23.81 35.76
N SER A 844 22.30 24.46 36.72
CA SER A 844 22.37 25.92 36.95
C SER A 844 22.59 26.27 38.41
N PRO A 845 23.79 26.14 38.94
CA PRO A 845 24.06 26.30 40.39
C PRO A 845 23.71 27.68 40.98
N ARG A 846 23.54 28.70 40.18
CA ARG A 846 23.17 30.07 40.59
C ARG A 846 21.69 30.41 40.46
N TYR A 847 20.83 29.41 40.21
CA TYR A 847 19.39 29.61 40.02
C TYR A 847 18.71 29.90 41.38
N ARG A 848 18.59 31.21 41.71
CA ARG A 848 18.10 31.69 43.01
C ARG A 848 16.73 31.15 43.40
N GLU A 849 15.79 31.20 42.48
CA GLU A 849 14.42 30.79 42.67
C GLU A 849 14.31 29.30 43.01
N ALA A 850 15.17 28.48 42.38
CA ALA A 850 15.24 27.06 42.67
C ALA A 850 15.79 26.78 44.07
N HIS A 851 16.83 27.55 44.51
CA HIS A 851 17.34 27.48 45.88
C HIS A 851 16.25 27.88 46.91
N GLY A 852 15.51 28.96 46.64
CA GLY A 852 14.41 29.42 47.49
C GLY A 852 13.35 28.35 47.68
N MET A 853 12.89 27.76 46.61
CA MET A 853 11.86 26.71 46.65
C MET A 853 12.40 25.41 47.31
N LEU A 854 13.63 25.05 47.07
CA LEU A 854 14.25 23.89 47.73
C LEU A 854 14.31 24.06 49.25
N ILE A 855 14.68 25.25 49.74
CA ILE A 855 14.66 25.57 51.19
C ILE A 855 13.26 25.51 51.77
N GLU A 856 12.27 26.05 51.04
CA GLU A 856 10.88 26.00 51.43
C GLU A 856 10.36 24.53 51.59
N ILE A 857 10.70 23.65 50.66
CA ILE A 857 10.31 22.23 50.73
C ILE A 857 11.03 21.49 51.86
N VAL A 858 12.31 21.80 52.12
CA VAL A 858 13.14 21.11 53.13
C VAL A 858 12.84 21.60 54.55
N ASP A 859 12.75 22.92 54.74
CA ASP A 859 12.63 23.56 56.06
C ASP A 859 11.19 23.88 56.48
N GLY A 860 10.25 23.76 55.57
CA GLY A 860 8.83 24.10 55.80
C GLY A 860 8.60 25.59 56.06
N ARG A 861 9.56 26.47 55.75
CA ARG A 861 9.44 27.90 55.94
C ARG A 861 9.12 28.61 54.62
N PRO A 862 8.03 29.43 54.51
CA PRO A 862 7.80 30.18 53.30
C PRO A 862 8.89 31.20 53.09
N THR A 863 9.54 31.15 51.95
CA THR A 863 10.45 32.22 51.48
C THR A 863 9.63 33.37 50.89
N THR A 864 9.99 34.63 51.20
CA THR A 864 9.30 35.79 50.64
C THR A 864 9.25 35.71 49.11
N PRO A 865 8.10 35.93 48.46
CA PRO A 865 8.02 35.84 47.02
C PRO A 865 8.98 36.83 46.34
N ILE A 866 9.94 36.37 45.64
CA ILE A 866 10.76 37.18 44.73
C ILE A 866 9.92 37.34 43.48
N ALA A 867 9.56 38.57 43.14
CA ALA A 867 8.81 38.84 41.89
C ALA A 867 9.60 38.25 40.70
N MET A 868 8.93 37.36 39.99
CA MET A 868 9.51 36.80 38.78
C MET A 868 9.77 37.90 37.75
N PRO A 869 10.91 37.96 37.12
CA PRO A 869 11.03 38.75 35.88
C PRO A 869 10.06 38.19 34.85
N PRO A 870 9.50 39.01 33.99
CA PRO A 870 8.70 38.51 32.87
C PRO A 870 9.50 37.49 32.10
N ALA A 871 8.82 36.44 31.66
CA ALA A 871 9.44 35.36 30.90
C ALA A 871 10.35 35.96 29.85
N ALA A 872 11.61 35.54 29.80
CA ALA A 872 12.55 36.07 28.83
C ALA A 872 11.95 36.00 27.45
N SER A 873 11.95 37.10 26.73
CA SER A 873 11.47 37.17 25.36
C SER A 873 12.14 36.04 24.57
N PRO A 874 11.37 35.26 23.80
CA PRO A 874 11.93 34.14 23.06
C PRO A 874 13.06 34.63 22.16
N VAL A 875 14.18 33.92 22.19
CA VAL A 875 15.20 34.06 21.16
C VAL A 875 14.48 33.81 19.84
N PRO A 876 14.48 34.75 18.89
CA PRO A 876 13.81 34.54 17.62
C PRO A 876 14.31 33.24 17.00
N ALA A 877 13.36 32.37 16.61
CA ALA A 877 13.69 31.17 15.88
C ALA A 877 14.61 31.54 14.70
N PRO A 878 15.68 30.80 14.41
CA PRO A 878 16.49 31.02 13.23
C PRO A 878 15.54 31.08 12.04
N ALA A 879 15.66 32.15 11.22
CA ALA A 879 14.88 32.31 10.02
C ALA A 879 14.92 30.99 9.22
N PRO A 880 13.80 30.51 8.67
CA PRO A 880 13.82 29.32 7.85
C PRO A 880 14.90 29.50 6.79
N ALA A 881 15.83 28.53 6.71
CA ALA A 881 16.84 28.51 5.68
C ALA A 881 16.14 28.70 4.33
N PRO A 882 16.65 29.54 3.43
CA PRO A 882 16.06 29.73 2.12
C PRO A 882 15.91 28.32 1.49
N SER A 883 14.70 28.00 1.08
CA SER A 883 14.42 26.75 0.36
C SER A 883 15.44 26.63 -0.75
N ALA A 884 16.22 25.56 -0.73
CA ALA A 884 17.12 25.22 -1.82
C ALA A 884 16.33 25.27 -3.14
N PRO A 885 16.91 25.82 -4.21
CA PRO A 885 16.25 25.84 -5.50
C PRO A 885 15.86 24.40 -5.84
N LYS A 886 14.61 24.16 -6.15
CA LYS A 886 14.16 22.89 -6.70
C LYS A 886 15.02 22.59 -7.92
N GLU A 887 15.86 21.60 -7.86
CA GLU A 887 16.44 21.02 -9.07
C GLU A 887 15.29 20.55 -9.94
N GLU A 888 15.22 21.09 -11.15
CA GLU A 888 14.38 20.54 -12.22
C GLU A 888 14.73 19.04 -12.36
N PRO A 889 13.75 18.18 -12.59
CA PRO A 889 14.02 16.76 -12.84
C PRO A 889 14.90 16.68 -14.09
N LYS A 890 16.19 16.42 -13.90
CA LYS A 890 17.09 16.05 -15.00
C LYS A 890 16.51 14.80 -15.63
N GLU A 891 16.23 14.87 -16.92
CA GLU A 891 16.03 13.70 -17.77
C GLU A 891 17.11 12.69 -17.43
N LYS A 892 16.70 11.48 -17.09
CA LYS A 892 17.59 10.36 -16.81
C LYS A 892 18.30 10.01 -18.12
N GLU A 893 19.50 10.50 -18.31
CA GLU A 893 20.43 9.92 -19.27
C GLU A 893 20.73 8.49 -18.81
N ILE A 894 20.54 7.56 -19.71
CA ILE A 894 20.87 6.16 -19.57
C ILE A 894 22.40 6.07 -19.40
N PRO A 895 22.94 5.49 -18.31
CA PRO A 895 24.39 5.37 -18.16
C PRO A 895 24.95 4.37 -19.16
N VAL A 896 25.93 4.84 -19.93
CA VAL A 896 26.82 4.01 -20.74
C VAL A 896 27.76 3.24 -19.78
N PRO A 897 27.96 1.92 -19.94
CA PRO A 897 28.83 1.15 -19.05
C PRO A 897 30.30 1.36 -19.41
N GLY A 898 31.08 1.79 -18.45
CA GLY A 898 32.55 1.76 -18.53
C GLY A 898 33.21 2.85 -17.69
N ASP A 899 33.43 2.57 -16.41
CA ASP A 899 34.75 2.76 -15.78
C ASP A 899 34.70 2.29 -14.31
N LYS A 900 35.65 1.44 -13.95
CA LYS A 900 35.83 0.89 -12.62
C LYS A 900 36.41 1.94 -11.67
N PRO A 901 35.95 2.05 -10.42
CA PRO A 901 36.71 2.77 -9.40
C PRO A 901 37.83 1.87 -8.82
N THR A 902 39.01 2.41 -8.77
CA THR A 902 40.20 1.87 -8.10
C THR A 902 40.00 1.92 -6.57
N PRO A 903 40.42 0.92 -5.80
CA PRO A 903 40.29 0.95 -4.34
C PRO A 903 41.31 1.88 -3.71
N ALA A 904 40.87 2.70 -2.74
CA ALA A 904 41.71 3.45 -1.84
C ALA A 904 42.22 2.56 -0.67
N PRO A 905 43.45 2.74 -0.17
CA PRO A 905 44.06 1.86 0.83
C PRO A 905 43.68 2.29 2.25
N GLN A 906 43.53 1.25 3.12
CA GLN A 906 43.40 1.18 4.58
C GLN A 906 42.09 1.62 5.20
#